data_9e1fc7ca715b5a980bce2570019551cc
#
_entry.id   9e1fc7ca715b5a980bce2570019551cc
#
_cell.length_a   1.000
_cell.length_b   1.000
_cell.length_c   1.000
_cell.angle_alpha   90.00
_cell.angle_beta   90.00
_cell.angle_gamma   90.00
#
_symmetry.space_group_name_H-M   'P 1'
#
loop_
_entity.id
_entity.type
_entity.pdbx_description
1 polymer ?
#
loop_
_entity_poly.entity_id
_entity_poly.type
_entity_poly.pdbx_seq_one_letter_code
_entity_poly.pdbx_strand_id
1 'polypeptide(L)'
;MKQYPGYTLVKREDCPEQHGTLTVLTHDVSGAAVLLVENDDDNKAFGIGFGTFPSDDTGVFHILEHSVLAGSEKYPVKSPFLQLLKSSMASFLNAMTFPDKTVYPFATPNETDFRNLMDVYLNAVFCPLAMVDKGVFEQEGWHRDEDGTVSGVVYNEMQGALATPDAQLQNALSRAMFPDTAYGFVSGGDPASIPALTYEKYVRVYRRHYSADNCCITLYGKMNMAEKLAFLDEQYLSRMPKSASRPRLTVQDEQVGAKRNIPYYTEKPEPDEAQCALAWYTGAFSDRERQLGVEILLDALLGTNQAPLKAALLEEKLGADIDVGFDDSTLQPTLELVLRGATEESAGKFAAAVRKAVDGILEKGIPEELLMASINSTEFASLERPGSIPDGVLDAINASTGWLHTGDPALLLHTNALFASLREKLEQGWFNELLRELFAPAPVEIIQVPTLPKKEEEGRAARTDGKLVLDHPLTAADLGEGKKQTPGSKELLAGAELLHHPSAGNTYLYLYYDLGGMAPEDMSCLHLLTDVMDELDTEKHTAQELNTLRNTWLGSSGAWMDCWTGRQEGRPCHAKLIVGMSMLERSLEKAVELGSEWLYETKFSGPQAEAAMERVASQQKLLMEQKFLREGHAFAAMRAAAHFSVESALSERCNGVSYYHYICELLEKADWTALGKKMEELWKSVLKKNALTVSLHGSDAALDTLKKLLPGSSFAAEKRGEAKPYTEELTAPVNEAFIIDGGVNYDVLVWPMERRLERKVLARVMSYEYLWHNIREVGGAYGTGMVTQNDDTEYLYTYRDPHLKESYETFAKGPAELAGRDYTEKDMNEFIVGAAAKLDTPRKPREEAASTDCKYFCGITDEMTAAERKSLCSVDVAALKAEAADLSARMEKGVRVVFGSKEAVEAAKELFDRVETL
;
A
#
# COMPACT_ATOMS: atom_id res chain seq x y z
N MET A 1 5.40 -31.98 33.45
CA MET A 1 6.23 -31.57 32.30
C MET A 1 5.85 -30.14 31.99
N LYS A 2 6.81 -29.28 31.65
CA LYS A 2 6.50 -27.95 31.12
C LYS A 2 5.66 -28.13 29.84
N GLN A 3 4.61 -27.35 29.65
CA GLN A 3 3.75 -27.42 28.45
C GLN A 3 4.56 -27.08 27.18
N TYR A 4 5.57 -26.21 27.30
CA TYR A 4 6.50 -25.81 26.26
C TYR A 4 7.95 -26.04 26.76
N PRO A 5 8.58 -27.19 26.43
CA PRO A 5 9.96 -27.46 26.81
C PRO A 5 10.91 -26.35 26.28
N GLY A 6 11.86 -25.90 27.11
CA GLY A 6 12.78 -24.81 26.73
C GLY A 6 12.23 -23.41 26.92
N TYR A 7 10.94 -23.26 27.29
CA TYR A 7 10.29 -21.96 27.44
C TYR A 7 9.60 -21.81 28.78
N THR A 8 9.57 -20.58 29.27
CA THR A 8 8.78 -20.16 30.44
C THR A 8 7.53 -19.45 29.95
N LEU A 9 6.35 -19.94 30.38
CA LEU A 9 5.06 -19.31 30.10
C LEU A 9 4.96 -18.00 30.90
N VAL A 10 4.74 -16.89 30.21
CA VAL A 10 4.47 -15.57 30.81
C VAL A 10 2.97 -15.35 30.95
N LYS A 11 2.22 -15.53 29.87
CA LYS A 11 0.77 -15.27 29.80
C LYS A 11 0.12 -16.21 28.78
N ARG A 12 -1.12 -16.63 29.05
CA ARG A 12 -1.99 -17.28 28.06
C ARG A 12 -3.42 -16.82 28.27
N GLU A 13 -4.07 -16.39 27.21
CA GLU A 13 -5.43 -15.84 27.27
C GLU A 13 -6.16 -16.05 25.96
N ASP A 14 -7.49 -16.10 25.99
CA ASP A 14 -8.33 -16.05 24.81
C ASP A 14 -8.38 -14.62 24.29
N CYS A 15 -8.31 -14.45 22.97
CA CYS A 15 -8.37 -13.17 22.28
C CYS A 15 -9.44 -13.22 21.18
N PRO A 16 -10.63 -12.69 21.46
CA PRO A 16 -11.72 -12.66 20.49
C PRO A 16 -11.36 -11.89 19.20
N GLU A 17 -10.56 -10.83 19.33
CA GLU A 17 -10.08 -10.00 18.22
C GLU A 17 -9.25 -10.81 17.21
N GLN A 18 -8.55 -11.84 17.70
CA GLN A 18 -7.73 -12.73 16.90
C GLN A 18 -8.45 -14.05 16.55
N HIS A 19 -9.71 -14.19 16.92
CA HIS A 19 -10.48 -15.44 16.80
C HIS A 19 -9.72 -16.67 17.34
N GLY A 20 -8.96 -16.47 18.44
CA GLY A 20 -8.04 -17.50 18.91
C GLY A 20 -7.49 -17.26 20.32
N THR A 21 -6.34 -17.89 20.57
CA THR A 21 -5.64 -17.83 21.87
C THR A 21 -4.26 -17.21 21.68
N LEU A 22 -3.90 -16.26 22.55
CA LEU A 22 -2.56 -15.69 22.65
C LEU A 22 -1.75 -16.41 23.73
N THR A 23 -0.51 -16.77 23.43
CA THR A 23 0.44 -17.36 24.39
C THR A 23 1.76 -16.60 24.31
N VAL A 24 2.12 -15.91 25.40
CA VAL A 24 3.41 -15.21 25.54
C VAL A 24 4.39 -16.09 26.28
N LEU A 25 5.55 -16.31 25.67
CA LEU A 25 6.62 -17.15 26.20
C LEU A 25 7.94 -16.36 26.27
N THR A 26 8.83 -16.78 27.16
CA THR A 26 10.25 -16.37 27.15
C THR A 26 11.11 -17.60 27.03
N HIS A 27 12.04 -17.62 26.08
CA HIS A 27 12.98 -18.72 25.93
C HIS A 27 13.99 -18.76 27.10
N ASP A 28 14.14 -19.93 27.74
CA ASP A 28 14.86 -20.05 29.03
C ASP A 28 16.35 -19.68 28.90
N VAL A 29 17.01 -20.08 27.82
CA VAL A 29 18.46 -19.89 27.62
C VAL A 29 18.75 -18.50 27.04
N SER A 30 18.14 -18.15 25.91
CA SER A 30 18.45 -16.91 25.20
C SER A 30 17.72 -15.67 25.74
N GLY A 31 16.55 -15.84 26.36
CA GLY A 31 15.69 -14.74 26.80
C GLY A 31 14.87 -14.10 25.68
N ALA A 32 14.83 -14.69 24.49
CA ALA A 32 13.97 -14.23 23.39
C ALA A 32 12.49 -14.23 23.82
N ALA A 33 11.77 -13.17 23.46
CA ALA A 33 10.32 -13.12 23.59
C ALA A 33 9.68 -13.88 22.44
N VAL A 34 8.63 -14.65 22.72
CA VAL A 34 7.87 -15.39 21.69
C VAL A 34 6.39 -15.21 21.93
N LEU A 35 5.66 -14.78 20.89
CA LEU A 35 4.21 -14.70 20.87
C LEU A 35 3.66 -15.80 19.94
N LEU A 36 2.71 -16.58 20.44
CA LEU A 36 1.91 -17.51 19.65
C LEU A 36 0.50 -16.93 19.51
N VAL A 37 0.03 -16.80 18.27
CA VAL A 37 -1.35 -16.46 17.92
C VAL A 37 -1.99 -17.69 17.30
N GLU A 38 -2.69 -18.47 18.12
CA GLU A 38 -3.29 -19.76 17.74
C GLU A 38 -4.73 -19.52 17.27
N ASN A 39 -4.96 -19.51 15.95
CA ASN A 39 -6.29 -19.37 15.31
C ASN A 39 -6.44 -20.32 14.11
N ASP A 40 -7.57 -20.23 13.38
CA ASP A 40 -7.89 -21.11 12.26
C ASP A 40 -7.44 -20.55 10.89
N ASP A 41 -6.64 -19.48 10.86
CA ASP A 41 -6.13 -18.92 9.60
C ASP A 41 -5.12 -19.85 8.95
N ASP A 42 -5.42 -20.26 7.71
CA ASP A 42 -4.54 -21.08 6.90
C ASP A 42 -3.34 -20.31 6.35
N ASN A 43 -3.41 -18.95 6.27
CA ASN A 43 -2.31 -18.08 5.86
C ASN A 43 -1.36 -17.82 7.02
N LYS A 44 -0.53 -18.81 7.34
CA LYS A 44 0.39 -18.80 8.47
C LYS A 44 1.41 -17.69 8.33
N ALA A 45 1.74 -17.00 9.42
CA ALA A 45 2.79 -16.00 9.42
C ALA A 45 3.85 -16.23 10.49
N PHE A 46 5.05 -15.81 10.16
CA PHE A 46 6.21 -15.71 11.03
C PHE A 46 6.73 -14.29 11.01
N GLY A 47 7.22 -13.80 12.12
CA GLY A 47 8.00 -12.58 12.18
C GLY A 47 9.04 -12.64 13.27
N ILE A 48 10.22 -12.05 13.00
CA ILE A 48 11.22 -11.78 14.01
C ILE A 48 11.61 -10.32 13.94
N GLY A 49 11.40 -9.60 15.04
CA GLY A 49 11.72 -8.17 15.16
C GLY A 49 12.81 -7.92 16.17
N PHE A 50 13.76 -7.05 15.84
CA PHE A 50 14.86 -6.60 16.70
C PHE A 50 14.70 -5.13 17.07
N GLY A 51 15.08 -4.74 18.30
CA GLY A 51 15.22 -3.33 18.65
C GLY A 51 16.48 -2.75 18.01
N THR A 52 16.30 -1.83 17.06
CA THR A 52 17.38 -1.23 16.26
C THR A 52 17.30 0.29 16.35
N PHE A 53 18.22 0.90 17.12
CA PHE A 53 18.18 2.32 17.48
C PHE A 53 19.32 3.06 16.80
N PRO A 54 19.05 3.85 15.72
CA PRO A 54 20.08 4.65 15.06
C PRO A 54 20.71 5.67 16.02
N SER A 55 22.00 5.89 15.85
CA SER A 55 22.78 6.89 16.59
C SER A 55 23.39 7.96 15.70
N ASP A 56 23.11 7.88 14.42
CA ASP A 56 23.49 8.81 13.37
C ASP A 56 22.74 8.48 12.07
N ASP A 57 22.92 9.30 11.03
CA ASP A 57 22.24 9.21 9.75
C ASP A 57 22.92 8.26 8.74
N THR A 58 23.81 7.35 9.18
CA THR A 58 24.53 6.45 8.26
C THR A 58 23.68 5.29 7.73
N GLY A 59 22.43 5.15 8.17
CA GLY A 59 21.52 4.09 7.71
C GLY A 59 21.98 2.67 8.03
N VAL A 60 22.78 2.52 9.10
CA VAL A 60 23.40 1.23 9.44
C VAL A 60 22.41 0.08 9.58
N PHE A 61 21.19 0.34 10.09
CA PHE A 61 20.16 -0.71 10.25
C PHE A 61 19.46 -1.06 8.96
N HIS A 62 19.27 -0.12 8.05
CA HIS A 62 18.75 -0.37 6.71
C HIS A 62 19.76 -1.18 5.87
N ILE A 63 21.03 -0.81 5.93
CA ILE A 63 22.09 -1.60 5.30
C ILE A 63 22.20 -3.00 5.93
N LEU A 64 21.99 -3.15 7.25
CA LEU A 64 21.92 -4.45 7.91
C LEU A 64 20.71 -5.25 7.44
N GLU A 65 19.55 -4.63 7.29
CA GLU A 65 18.33 -5.28 6.80
C GLU A 65 18.57 -5.96 5.45
N HIS A 66 19.10 -5.23 4.47
CA HIS A 66 19.44 -5.78 3.16
C HIS A 66 20.54 -6.84 3.25
N SER A 67 21.60 -6.53 3.94
CA SER A 67 22.83 -7.36 3.97
C SER A 67 22.63 -8.72 4.64
N VAL A 68 21.78 -8.84 5.68
CA VAL A 68 21.57 -10.13 6.35
C VAL A 68 20.80 -11.11 5.43
N LEU A 69 19.97 -10.59 4.54
CA LEU A 69 19.24 -11.38 3.55
C LEU A 69 20.06 -11.70 2.28
N ALA A 70 21.27 -11.12 2.16
CA ALA A 70 22.18 -11.33 1.03
C ALA A 70 23.11 -12.53 1.21
N GLY A 71 22.76 -13.49 2.05
CA GLY A 71 23.46 -14.75 2.27
C GLY A 71 23.75 -15.04 3.73
N SER A 72 23.80 -16.32 4.07
CA SER A 72 24.04 -16.78 5.45
C SER A 72 24.89 -18.05 5.50
N GLU A 73 25.32 -18.44 6.70
CA GLU A 73 26.23 -19.60 6.90
C GLU A 73 25.69 -20.89 6.28
N LYS A 74 24.40 -21.21 6.51
CA LYS A 74 23.73 -22.39 5.93
C LYS A 74 23.37 -22.21 4.46
N TYR A 75 23.10 -20.96 4.05
CA TYR A 75 22.67 -20.60 2.71
C TYR A 75 23.64 -19.59 2.08
N PRO A 76 24.89 -20.05 1.71
CA PRO A 76 25.98 -19.17 1.27
C PRO A 76 25.84 -18.76 -0.20
N VAL A 77 24.70 -18.20 -0.56
CA VAL A 77 24.39 -17.72 -1.92
C VAL A 77 24.18 -16.21 -1.90
N LYS A 78 24.43 -15.56 -3.02
CA LYS A 78 24.44 -14.09 -3.14
C LYS A 78 23.12 -13.43 -2.70
N SER A 79 21.97 -14.04 -2.99
CA SER A 79 20.65 -13.53 -2.62
C SER A 79 19.66 -14.66 -2.38
N PRO A 80 19.66 -15.30 -1.18
CA PRO A 80 18.67 -16.31 -0.82
C PRO A 80 17.25 -15.75 -0.93
N PHE A 81 17.03 -14.50 -0.51
CA PHE A 81 15.75 -13.81 -0.57
C PHE A 81 15.18 -13.77 -1.99
N LEU A 82 15.97 -13.36 -2.96
CA LEU A 82 15.55 -13.34 -4.37
C LEU A 82 15.17 -14.74 -4.88
N GLN A 83 15.92 -15.77 -4.46
CA GLN A 83 15.64 -17.15 -4.87
C GLN A 83 14.37 -17.69 -4.22
N LEU A 84 14.05 -17.27 -2.99
CA LEU A 84 12.77 -17.56 -2.35
C LEU A 84 11.62 -16.86 -3.08
N LEU A 85 11.77 -15.60 -3.46
CA LEU A 85 10.77 -14.92 -4.29
C LEU A 85 10.45 -15.69 -5.59
N LYS A 86 11.40 -16.45 -6.16
CA LYS A 86 11.18 -17.26 -7.36
C LYS A 86 10.41 -18.56 -7.11
N SER A 87 10.63 -19.20 -5.96
CA SER A 87 10.29 -20.61 -5.70
C SER A 87 9.36 -20.85 -4.53
N SER A 88 8.94 -19.81 -3.79
CA SER A 88 8.06 -19.89 -2.63
C SER A 88 6.59 -19.71 -2.98
N MET A 89 5.71 -20.23 -2.14
CA MET A 89 4.27 -19.97 -2.13
C MET A 89 3.89 -18.82 -1.19
N ALA A 90 4.85 -18.03 -0.74
CA ALA A 90 4.61 -16.93 0.16
C ALA A 90 3.57 -15.95 -0.40
N SER A 91 2.57 -15.65 0.41
CA SER A 91 1.62 -14.56 0.18
C SER A 91 2.24 -13.20 0.53
N PHE A 92 3.23 -13.21 1.43
CA PHE A 92 4.03 -12.05 1.81
C PHE A 92 5.47 -12.48 2.14
N LEU A 93 6.45 -11.75 1.65
CA LEU A 93 7.87 -11.98 1.89
C LEU A 93 8.57 -10.63 1.84
N ASN A 94 9.08 -10.14 2.98
CA ASN A 94 9.74 -8.84 3.06
C ASN A 94 10.67 -8.74 4.28
N ALA A 95 11.38 -7.63 4.37
CA ALA A 95 12.02 -7.10 5.57
C ALA A 95 11.68 -5.61 5.66
N MET A 96 11.67 -5.04 6.86
CA MET A 96 11.17 -3.68 7.11
C MET A 96 11.97 -3.01 8.22
N THR A 97 12.66 -1.92 7.90
CA THR A 97 13.35 -1.07 8.87
C THR A 97 12.49 0.12 9.25
N PHE A 98 12.11 0.18 10.52
CA PHE A 98 11.39 1.28 11.15
C PHE A 98 12.36 2.20 11.92
N PRO A 99 11.89 3.32 12.47
CA PRO A 99 12.74 4.22 13.24
C PRO A 99 13.45 3.60 14.47
N ASP A 100 12.86 2.53 15.05
CA ASP A 100 13.33 1.93 16.30
C ASP A 100 13.41 0.40 16.28
N LYS A 101 13.02 -0.24 15.20
CA LYS A 101 13.03 -1.70 15.04
C LYS A 101 13.23 -2.11 13.60
N THR A 102 13.75 -3.34 13.42
CA THR A 102 13.77 -3.99 12.10
C THR A 102 13.06 -5.33 12.21
N VAL A 103 12.07 -5.56 11.36
CA VAL A 103 11.22 -6.77 11.38
C VAL A 103 11.40 -7.55 10.09
N TYR A 104 11.52 -8.87 10.22
CA TYR A 104 11.66 -9.82 9.13
C TYR A 104 10.44 -10.74 9.10
N PRO A 105 9.36 -10.33 8.44
CA PRO A 105 8.11 -11.10 8.38
C PRO A 105 7.96 -11.86 7.07
N PHE A 106 7.25 -12.99 7.13
CA PHE A 106 6.67 -13.65 5.96
C PHE A 106 5.32 -14.28 6.29
N ALA A 107 4.52 -14.55 5.25
CA ALA A 107 3.29 -15.34 5.35
C ALA A 107 3.18 -16.31 4.18
N THR A 108 2.67 -17.52 4.46
CA THR A 108 2.44 -18.57 3.45
C THR A 108 1.34 -19.53 3.89
N PRO A 109 0.45 -19.98 3.00
CA PRO A 109 -0.54 -21.01 3.32
C PRO A 109 0.07 -22.43 3.39
N ASN A 110 1.27 -22.64 2.87
CA ASN A 110 1.90 -23.96 2.76
C ASN A 110 2.82 -24.28 3.94
N GLU A 111 2.62 -25.43 4.59
CA GLU A 111 3.37 -25.85 5.80
C GLU A 111 4.85 -26.14 5.50
N THR A 112 5.15 -26.76 4.36
CA THR A 112 6.55 -27.06 3.95
C THR A 112 7.29 -25.77 3.64
N ASP A 113 6.65 -24.86 2.93
CA ASP A 113 7.19 -23.55 2.61
C ASP A 113 7.44 -22.72 3.87
N PHE A 114 6.49 -22.74 4.83
CA PHE A 114 6.65 -22.08 6.13
C PHE A 114 7.93 -22.54 6.85
N ARG A 115 8.18 -23.83 6.86
CA ARG A 115 9.39 -24.39 7.50
C ARG A 115 10.68 -23.94 6.78
N ASN A 116 10.68 -23.98 5.46
CA ASN A 116 11.82 -23.52 4.65
C ASN A 116 12.11 -22.03 4.89
N LEU A 117 11.07 -21.20 4.81
CA LEU A 117 11.18 -19.74 5.02
C LEU A 117 11.67 -19.42 6.42
N MET A 118 11.11 -20.07 7.44
CA MET A 118 11.51 -19.87 8.84
C MET A 118 13.00 -20.18 9.05
N ASP A 119 13.51 -21.29 8.48
CA ASP A 119 14.91 -21.66 8.60
C ASP A 119 15.85 -20.68 7.85
N VAL A 120 15.49 -20.27 6.64
CA VAL A 120 16.27 -19.28 5.88
C VAL A 120 16.32 -17.94 6.60
N TYR A 121 15.17 -17.42 7.09
CA TYR A 121 15.11 -16.14 7.80
C TYR A 121 15.88 -16.16 9.12
N LEU A 122 15.73 -17.20 9.91
CA LEU A 122 16.49 -17.36 11.17
C LEU A 122 17.99 -17.47 10.93
N ASN A 123 18.42 -18.21 9.91
CA ASN A 123 19.84 -18.31 9.57
C ASN A 123 20.38 -16.97 9.04
N ALA A 124 19.60 -16.27 8.23
CA ALA A 124 19.94 -14.95 7.71
C ALA A 124 20.18 -13.93 8.84
N VAL A 125 19.25 -13.79 9.78
CA VAL A 125 19.37 -12.77 10.84
C VAL A 125 20.40 -13.14 11.93
N PHE A 126 20.64 -14.44 12.20
CA PHE A 126 21.56 -14.85 13.26
C PHE A 126 22.95 -15.25 12.80
N CYS A 127 23.12 -15.66 11.53
CA CYS A 127 24.38 -16.14 10.97
C CYS A 127 24.66 -15.55 9.56
N PRO A 128 24.54 -14.23 9.35
CA PRO A 128 24.71 -13.62 8.03
C PRO A 128 26.16 -13.64 7.55
N LEU A 129 26.37 -13.87 6.25
CA LEU A 129 27.69 -13.79 5.62
C LEU A 129 28.28 -12.39 5.67
N ALA A 130 27.44 -11.36 5.66
CA ALA A 130 27.87 -9.97 5.76
C ALA A 130 28.80 -9.63 6.94
N MET A 131 28.83 -10.49 7.96
CA MET A 131 29.72 -10.30 9.12
C MET A 131 31.14 -10.79 8.90
N VAL A 132 31.40 -11.57 7.85
CA VAL A 132 32.69 -12.14 7.48
C VAL A 132 33.11 -11.81 6.06
N ASP A 133 32.16 -11.42 5.19
CA ASP A 133 32.38 -10.97 3.83
C ASP A 133 32.04 -9.48 3.69
N LYS A 134 33.09 -8.65 3.62
CA LYS A 134 32.95 -7.19 3.43
C LYS A 134 32.27 -6.83 2.11
N GLY A 135 32.40 -7.68 1.10
CA GLY A 135 31.81 -7.43 -0.21
C GLY A 135 30.28 -7.38 -0.20
N VAL A 136 29.61 -8.06 0.75
CA VAL A 136 28.15 -7.94 0.94
C VAL A 136 27.80 -6.55 1.44
N PHE A 137 28.56 -6.04 2.42
CA PHE A 137 28.37 -4.67 2.92
C PHE A 137 28.60 -3.62 1.82
N GLU A 138 29.63 -3.79 0.99
CA GLU A 138 29.96 -2.85 -0.10
C GLU A 138 28.87 -2.86 -1.19
N GLN A 139 28.30 -4.02 -1.50
CA GLN A 139 27.23 -4.15 -2.48
C GLN A 139 25.90 -3.56 -1.97
N GLU A 140 25.46 -3.97 -0.80
CA GLU A 140 24.15 -3.56 -0.27
C GLU A 140 24.19 -2.15 0.33
N GLY A 141 25.27 -1.78 0.97
CA GLY A 141 25.42 -0.47 1.62
C GLY A 141 25.95 0.59 0.68
N TRP A 142 27.29 0.70 0.61
CA TRP A 142 27.97 1.68 -0.23
C TRP A 142 29.41 1.29 -0.55
N HIS A 143 29.91 1.74 -1.69
CA HIS A 143 31.30 1.65 -2.11
C HIS A 143 31.66 2.83 -3.00
N ARG A 144 32.97 2.97 -3.34
CA ARG A 144 33.46 3.91 -4.35
C ARG A 144 33.92 3.15 -5.56
N ASP A 145 33.44 3.56 -6.72
CA ASP A 145 33.87 3.06 -8.00
C ASP A 145 35.27 3.58 -8.39
N GLU A 146 35.83 3.04 -9.48
CA GLU A 146 37.16 3.43 -9.95
C GLU A 146 37.28 4.91 -10.34
N ASP A 147 36.19 5.54 -10.74
CA ASP A 147 36.07 6.97 -11.06
C ASP A 147 35.88 7.86 -9.84
N GLY A 148 35.70 7.27 -8.63
CA GLY A 148 35.53 7.95 -7.34
C GLY A 148 34.09 8.18 -6.93
N THR A 149 33.12 7.80 -7.74
CA THR A 149 31.69 7.95 -7.42
C THR A 149 31.23 6.98 -6.33
N VAL A 150 30.19 7.36 -5.58
CA VAL A 150 29.61 6.54 -4.51
C VAL A 150 28.39 5.80 -5.07
N SER A 151 28.33 4.49 -4.83
CA SER A 151 27.25 3.61 -5.27
C SER A 151 26.95 2.56 -4.20
N GLY A 152 25.80 1.88 -4.30
CA GLY A 152 25.34 0.84 -3.39
C GLY A 152 23.82 0.75 -3.40
N VAL A 153 23.25 -0.42 -3.11
CA VAL A 153 21.78 -0.62 -3.21
C VAL A 153 21.04 0.36 -2.30
N VAL A 154 21.35 0.37 -1.01
CA VAL A 154 20.72 1.28 -0.04
C VAL A 154 21.06 2.73 -0.31
N TYR A 155 22.30 3.04 -0.72
CA TYR A 155 22.71 4.40 -1.06
C TYR A 155 21.84 4.97 -2.19
N ASN A 156 21.69 4.23 -3.28
CA ASN A 156 20.91 4.66 -4.44
C ASN A 156 19.41 4.74 -4.13
N GLU A 157 18.89 3.78 -3.34
CA GLU A 157 17.51 3.81 -2.86
C GLU A 157 17.21 5.09 -2.08
N MET A 158 18.08 5.44 -1.15
CA MET A 158 17.88 6.60 -0.28
C MET A 158 18.05 7.92 -1.03
N GLN A 159 18.86 7.98 -2.08
CA GLN A 159 18.87 9.15 -2.97
C GLN A 159 17.49 9.43 -3.55
N GLY A 160 16.82 8.38 -4.08
CA GLY A 160 15.47 8.52 -4.62
C GLY A 160 14.41 8.75 -3.54
N ALA A 161 14.52 8.08 -2.39
CA ALA A 161 13.54 8.18 -1.31
C ALA A 161 13.51 9.57 -0.66
N LEU A 162 14.68 10.24 -0.52
CA LEU A 162 14.79 11.55 0.11
C LEU A 162 14.71 12.73 -0.89
N ALA A 163 14.54 12.46 -2.18
CA ALA A 163 14.41 13.51 -3.19
C ALA A 163 13.07 14.27 -3.09
N THR A 164 12.02 13.65 -2.52
CA THR A 164 10.69 14.27 -2.47
C THR A 164 10.58 15.37 -1.40
N PRO A 165 9.78 16.43 -1.64
CA PRO A 165 9.49 17.47 -0.65
C PRO A 165 9.02 16.92 0.68
N ASP A 166 8.10 15.94 0.62
CA ASP A 166 7.50 15.30 1.80
C ASP A 166 8.55 14.62 2.67
N ALA A 167 9.46 13.83 2.07
CA ALA A 167 10.52 13.15 2.82
C ALA A 167 11.47 14.15 3.51
N GLN A 168 11.80 15.26 2.83
CA GLN A 168 12.62 16.32 3.41
C GLN A 168 11.91 17.03 4.55
N LEU A 169 10.60 17.31 4.40
CA LEU A 169 9.78 17.92 5.45
C LEU A 169 9.69 17.01 6.67
N GLN A 170 9.40 15.71 6.48
CA GLN A 170 9.29 14.72 7.54
C GLN A 170 10.61 14.55 8.30
N ASN A 171 11.74 14.46 7.59
CA ASN A 171 13.06 14.39 8.23
C ASN A 171 13.37 15.63 9.06
N ALA A 172 13.06 16.82 8.57
CA ALA A 172 13.24 18.06 9.30
C ALA A 172 12.35 18.14 10.55
N LEU A 173 11.11 17.65 10.45
CA LEU A 173 10.18 17.59 11.56
C LEU A 173 10.66 16.60 12.63
N SER A 174 11.07 15.39 12.25
CA SER A 174 11.61 14.38 13.15
C SER A 174 12.86 14.87 13.88
N ARG A 175 13.79 15.53 13.18
CA ARG A 175 14.98 16.15 13.79
C ARG A 175 14.64 17.31 14.73
N ALA A 176 13.54 18.01 14.49
CA ALA A 176 13.10 19.09 15.38
C ALA A 176 12.37 18.56 16.62
N MET A 177 11.58 17.48 16.46
CA MET A 177 10.88 16.80 17.55
C MET A 177 11.84 16.01 18.44
N PHE A 178 12.79 15.29 17.87
CA PHE A 178 13.62 14.30 18.55
C PHE A 178 15.15 14.56 18.40
N PRO A 179 15.68 15.76 18.78
CA PRO A 179 17.07 16.11 18.52
C PRO A 179 18.10 15.24 19.24
N ASP A 180 17.73 14.57 20.36
CA ASP A 180 18.67 13.88 21.27
C ASP A 180 18.44 12.36 21.32
N THR A 181 17.50 11.81 20.52
CA THR A 181 17.13 10.39 20.55
C THR A 181 17.22 9.74 19.17
N ALA A 182 17.01 8.43 19.11
CA ALA A 182 17.04 7.66 17.86
C ALA A 182 16.07 8.17 16.77
N TYR A 183 14.94 8.71 17.18
CA TYR A 183 13.91 9.19 16.26
C TYR A 183 14.30 10.48 15.50
N GLY A 184 15.33 11.20 15.94
CA GLY A 184 15.85 12.37 15.23
C GLY A 184 16.78 12.05 14.06
N PHE A 185 17.15 10.77 13.87
CA PHE A 185 18.00 10.32 12.78
C PHE A 185 17.17 9.69 11.64
N VAL A 186 17.71 9.77 10.43
CA VAL A 186 17.14 9.09 9.26
C VAL A 186 17.48 7.60 9.33
N SER A 187 16.55 6.76 9.78
CA SER A 187 16.81 5.32 9.97
C SER A 187 17.21 4.61 8.67
N GLY A 188 16.66 5.02 7.54
CA GLY A 188 17.04 4.55 6.21
C GLY A 188 18.43 4.97 5.76
N GLY A 189 18.95 6.05 6.30
CA GLY A 189 20.24 6.65 5.97
C GLY A 189 20.11 7.89 5.07
N ASP A 190 20.90 8.91 5.38
CA ASP A 190 21.04 10.10 4.55
C ASP A 190 22.21 9.89 3.56
N PRO A 191 22.02 10.02 2.24
CA PRO A 191 23.05 9.81 1.23
C PRO A 191 24.34 10.62 1.51
N ALA A 192 24.23 11.82 2.09
CA ALA A 192 25.40 12.58 2.50
C ALA A 192 26.17 11.95 3.69
N SER A 193 25.50 11.11 4.49
CA SER A 193 26.05 10.50 5.71
C SER A 193 26.40 9.02 5.54
N ILE A 194 25.72 8.29 4.66
CA ILE A 194 25.96 6.85 4.40
C ILE A 194 27.44 6.53 4.15
N PRO A 195 28.19 7.31 3.33
CA PRO A 195 29.61 7.04 3.07
C PRO A 195 30.55 7.18 4.28
N ALA A 196 30.06 7.66 5.41
CA ALA A 196 30.82 7.68 6.66
C ALA A 196 30.73 6.37 7.46
N LEU A 197 29.86 5.44 7.07
CA LEU A 197 29.73 4.12 7.71
C LEU A 197 30.91 3.23 7.34
N THR A 198 31.69 2.80 8.36
CA THR A 198 32.79 1.84 8.16
C THR A 198 32.31 0.42 8.42
N TYR A 199 32.94 -0.57 7.78
CA TYR A 199 32.63 -1.99 7.99
C TYR A 199 32.80 -2.43 9.45
N GLU A 200 33.81 -1.91 10.17
CA GLU A 200 34.03 -2.19 11.59
C GLU A 200 32.88 -1.66 12.47
N LYS A 201 32.34 -0.48 12.16
CA LYS A 201 31.16 0.07 12.86
C LYS A 201 29.93 -0.79 12.56
N TYR A 202 29.70 -1.13 11.31
CA TYR A 202 28.62 -1.98 10.84
C TYR A 202 28.59 -3.34 11.58
N VAL A 203 29.71 -4.09 11.61
CA VAL A 203 29.82 -5.38 12.33
C VAL A 203 29.61 -5.21 13.84
N ARG A 204 30.11 -4.11 14.45
CA ARG A 204 29.91 -3.84 15.86
C ARG A 204 28.45 -3.57 16.20
N VAL A 205 27.73 -2.82 15.36
CA VAL A 205 26.30 -2.53 15.53
C VAL A 205 25.47 -3.80 15.40
N TYR A 206 25.73 -4.64 14.39
CA TYR A 206 25.08 -5.93 14.25
C TYR A 206 25.22 -6.78 15.55
N ARG A 207 26.45 -7.00 16.02
CA ARG A 207 26.71 -7.81 17.21
C ARG A 207 26.03 -7.28 18.47
N ARG A 208 25.73 -6.00 18.53
CA ARG A 208 25.07 -5.37 19.67
C ARG A 208 23.53 -5.51 19.61
N HIS A 209 22.95 -5.44 18.43
CA HIS A 209 21.49 -5.33 18.26
C HIS A 209 20.83 -6.65 17.82
N TYR A 210 21.51 -7.52 17.05
CA TYR A 210 20.99 -8.77 16.54
C TYR A 210 21.30 -9.92 17.50
N SER A 211 20.90 -9.77 18.77
CA SER A 211 21.00 -10.80 19.81
C SER A 211 19.63 -11.37 20.13
N ALA A 212 19.57 -12.65 20.52
CA ALA A 212 18.30 -13.32 20.75
C ALA A 212 17.50 -12.73 21.92
N ASP A 213 18.16 -12.13 22.94
CA ASP A 213 17.48 -11.41 24.03
C ASP A 213 17.00 -10.00 23.63
N ASN A 214 17.37 -9.53 22.45
CA ASN A 214 16.89 -8.28 21.84
C ASN A 214 15.93 -8.53 20.65
N CYS A 215 15.19 -9.66 20.66
CA CYS A 215 14.21 -9.96 19.62
C CYS A 215 12.86 -10.37 20.20
N CYS A 216 11.82 -10.17 19.40
CA CYS A 216 10.49 -10.72 19.55
C CYS A 216 10.15 -11.61 18.35
N ILE A 217 9.76 -12.86 18.59
CA ILE A 217 9.37 -13.82 17.56
C ILE A 217 7.87 -14.03 17.64
N THR A 218 7.19 -13.95 16.50
CA THR A 218 5.74 -14.22 16.40
C THR A 218 5.49 -15.41 15.50
N LEU A 219 4.64 -16.34 15.96
CA LEU A 219 4.08 -17.45 15.19
C LEU A 219 2.56 -17.30 15.16
N TYR A 220 1.99 -17.18 13.96
CA TYR A 220 0.57 -16.88 13.76
C TYR A 220 -0.09 -17.91 12.84
N GLY A 221 -1.33 -18.30 13.17
CA GLY A 221 -2.20 -19.09 12.30
C GLY A 221 -2.32 -20.55 12.72
N LYS A 222 -2.95 -21.33 11.84
CA LYS A 222 -3.24 -22.75 12.02
C LYS A 222 -2.01 -23.62 11.74
N MET A 223 -1.24 -23.94 12.79
CA MET A 223 -0.04 -24.79 12.68
C MET A 223 0.26 -25.56 13.96
N ASN A 224 1.20 -26.50 13.89
CA ASN A 224 1.71 -27.18 15.06
C ASN A 224 2.73 -26.30 15.81
N MET A 225 2.26 -25.47 16.74
CA MET A 225 3.12 -24.56 17.51
C MET A 225 4.23 -25.28 18.29
N ALA A 226 3.97 -26.46 18.84
CA ALA A 226 4.97 -27.20 19.59
C ALA A 226 6.16 -27.65 18.71
N GLU A 227 5.92 -28.04 17.47
CA GLU A 227 6.96 -28.38 16.51
C GLU A 227 7.81 -27.17 16.14
N LYS A 228 7.18 -26.00 15.93
CA LYS A 228 7.89 -24.77 15.59
C LYS A 228 8.73 -24.27 16.76
N LEU A 229 8.22 -24.35 17.98
CA LEU A 229 8.97 -24.01 19.20
C LEU A 229 10.17 -24.95 19.41
N ALA A 230 10.01 -26.26 19.19
CA ALA A 230 11.13 -27.19 19.27
C ALA A 230 12.21 -26.89 18.23
N PHE A 231 11.82 -26.55 17.00
CA PHE A 231 12.74 -26.13 15.95
C PHE A 231 13.51 -24.86 16.34
N LEU A 232 12.83 -23.82 16.84
CA LEU A 232 13.46 -22.59 17.32
C LEU A 232 14.47 -22.85 18.42
N ASP A 233 14.10 -23.67 19.42
CA ASP A 233 14.97 -24.03 20.54
C ASP A 233 16.22 -24.78 20.06
N GLU A 234 16.02 -25.94 19.39
CA GLU A 234 17.09 -26.89 19.04
C GLU A 234 18.05 -26.32 17.99
N GLN A 235 17.56 -25.60 16.97
CA GLN A 235 18.40 -25.13 15.88
C GLN A 235 19.09 -23.80 16.17
N TYR A 236 18.42 -22.89 16.94
CA TYR A 236 18.91 -21.52 17.10
C TYR A 236 19.03 -21.08 18.56
N LEU A 237 17.94 -20.97 19.31
CA LEU A 237 17.90 -20.20 20.55
C LEU A 237 18.72 -20.81 21.71
N SER A 238 18.79 -22.14 21.81
CA SER A 238 19.60 -22.81 22.85
C SER A 238 21.11 -22.60 22.70
N ARG A 239 21.55 -22.12 21.52
CA ARG A 239 22.97 -21.82 21.23
C ARG A 239 23.34 -20.37 21.46
N MET A 240 22.37 -19.53 21.82
CA MET A 240 22.51 -18.07 21.93
C MET A 240 22.23 -17.62 23.38
N PRO A 241 23.26 -17.53 24.24
CA PRO A 241 23.08 -17.07 25.61
C PRO A 241 22.70 -15.57 25.62
N LYS A 242 22.06 -15.12 26.70
CA LYS A 242 21.71 -13.72 26.90
C LYS A 242 22.95 -12.83 26.79
N SER A 243 22.78 -11.66 26.15
CA SER A 243 23.82 -10.65 26.07
C SER A 243 24.06 -9.96 27.43
N ALA A 244 25.25 -9.35 27.60
CA ALA A 244 25.58 -8.64 28.84
C ALA A 244 24.79 -7.34 29.02
N SER A 245 24.36 -6.73 27.92
CA SER A 245 23.57 -5.48 27.94
C SER A 245 22.69 -5.38 26.70
N ARG A 246 21.37 -5.34 26.90
CA ARG A 246 20.40 -5.06 25.84
C ARG A 246 20.36 -3.56 25.55
N PRO A 247 20.33 -3.12 24.26
CA PRO A 247 20.06 -1.74 23.91
C PRO A 247 18.71 -1.26 24.45
N ARG A 248 18.58 0.04 24.73
CA ARG A 248 17.33 0.63 25.22
C ARG A 248 17.08 1.96 24.51
N LEU A 249 15.80 2.22 24.23
CA LEU A 249 15.32 3.53 23.78
C LEU A 249 15.34 4.52 24.95
N THR A 250 15.51 5.79 24.62
CA THR A 250 15.42 6.91 25.57
C THR A 250 14.26 7.82 25.18
N VAL A 251 13.62 8.41 26.18
CA VAL A 251 12.56 9.40 25.99
C VAL A 251 13.20 10.75 25.68
N GLN A 252 12.64 11.49 24.74
CA GLN A 252 13.02 12.87 24.40
C GLN A 252 12.28 13.86 25.29
N ASP A 253 12.99 14.90 25.75
CA ASP A 253 12.31 16.06 26.34
C ASP A 253 11.50 16.79 25.25
N GLU A 254 10.23 17.06 25.51
CA GLU A 254 9.30 17.63 24.52
C GLU A 254 9.78 18.99 24.02
N GLN A 255 9.84 19.13 22.70
CA GLN A 255 10.23 20.34 22.01
C GLN A 255 9.01 21.24 21.76
N VAL A 256 8.74 22.20 22.62
CA VAL A 256 7.57 23.07 22.53
C VAL A 256 7.92 24.38 21.85
N GLY A 257 7.16 24.72 20.78
CA GLY A 257 7.31 25.99 20.07
C GLY A 257 8.60 26.12 19.24
N ALA A 258 9.30 25.02 18.97
CA ALA A 258 10.45 25.04 18.07
C ALA A 258 9.99 25.37 16.63
N LYS A 259 10.68 26.30 15.97
CA LYS A 259 10.35 26.75 14.61
C LYS A 259 11.58 26.75 13.72
N ARG A 260 11.45 26.20 12.50
CA ARG A 260 12.51 26.18 11.48
C ARG A 260 11.94 26.45 10.10
N ASN A 261 12.73 27.15 9.26
CA ASN A 261 12.48 27.26 7.83
C ASN A 261 13.53 26.41 7.12
N ILE A 262 13.09 25.62 6.12
CA ILE A 262 13.97 24.77 5.31
C ILE A 262 13.73 25.03 3.83
N PRO A 263 14.75 24.91 2.96
CA PRO A 263 14.53 24.90 1.52
C PRO A 263 13.98 23.55 1.07
N TYR A 264 13.18 23.57 0.02
CA TYR A 264 12.91 22.45 -0.85
C TYR A 264 13.45 22.77 -2.24
N TYR A 265 14.25 21.88 -2.82
CA TYR A 265 14.91 22.15 -4.08
C TYR A 265 14.10 21.64 -5.27
N THR A 266 13.70 22.55 -6.17
CA THR A 266 12.92 22.27 -7.37
C THR A 266 13.46 23.09 -8.55
N GLU A 267 13.32 22.59 -9.78
CA GLU A 267 13.74 23.23 -11.02
C GLU A 267 12.89 24.49 -11.33
N LYS A 268 11.65 24.53 -10.89
CA LYS A 268 10.70 25.65 -11.07
C LYS A 268 10.03 25.98 -9.74
N PRO A 269 10.64 26.78 -8.87
CA PRO A 269 9.98 27.18 -7.63
C PRO A 269 8.78 28.08 -7.91
N GLU A 270 7.57 27.59 -7.62
CA GLU A 270 6.34 28.40 -7.67
C GLU A 270 6.01 28.96 -6.27
N PRO A 271 5.45 30.17 -6.17
CA PRO A 271 5.21 30.81 -4.88
C PRO A 271 4.18 30.11 -3.98
N ASP A 272 3.30 29.29 -4.54
CA ASP A 272 2.21 28.54 -3.87
C ASP A 272 2.54 27.06 -3.62
N GLU A 273 3.81 26.66 -3.75
CA GLU A 273 4.30 25.33 -3.42
C GLU A 273 4.91 25.21 -2.02
N ALA A 274 4.84 26.26 -1.21
CA ALA A 274 5.31 26.17 0.18
C ALA A 274 4.41 25.26 1.02
N GLN A 275 5.02 24.59 2.02
CA GLN A 275 4.33 23.73 2.96
C GLN A 275 4.64 24.13 4.40
N CYS A 276 3.70 23.83 5.32
CA CYS A 276 3.94 24.01 6.76
C CYS A 276 3.47 22.78 7.53
N ALA A 277 4.42 22.13 8.23
CA ALA A 277 4.12 21.05 9.17
C ALA A 277 4.09 21.58 10.60
N LEU A 278 3.04 21.22 11.33
CA LEU A 278 2.87 21.45 12.75
C LEU A 278 2.79 20.09 13.45
N ALA A 279 3.57 19.87 14.53
CA ALA A 279 3.53 18.61 15.23
C ALA A 279 3.46 18.76 16.76
N TRP A 280 2.82 17.78 17.41
CA TRP A 280 2.63 17.67 18.85
C TRP A 280 2.93 16.25 19.32
N TYR A 281 3.35 16.09 20.58
CA TYR A 281 3.40 14.81 21.26
C TYR A 281 2.00 14.49 21.81
N THR A 282 1.57 13.23 21.68
CA THR A 282 0.21 12.82 22.11
C THR A 282 0.19 12.14 23.48
N GLY A 283 1.36 11.89 24.06
CA GLY A 283 1.53 11.25 25.36
C GLY A 283 2.44 10.02 25.29
N ALA A 284 2.26 9.08 26.23
CA ALA A 284 3.06 7.85 26.28
C ALA A 284 2.46 6.75 25.39
N PHE A 285 3.32 5.98 24.72
CA PHE A 285 2.90 4.79 23.96
C PHE A 285 2.06 3.81 24.80
N SER A 286 2.42 3.60 26.07
CA SER A 286 1.74 2.65 26.96
C SER A 286 0.31 3.03 27.32
N ASP A 287 -0.10 4.28 27.14
CA ASP A 287 -1.47 4.74 27.34
C ASP A 287 -2.31 4.49 26.09
N ARG A 288 -2.59 3.21 25.78
CA ARG A 288 -3.30 2.79 24.57
C ARG A 288 -4.71 3.35 24.45
N GLU A 289 -5.36 3.57 25.59
CA GLU A 289 -6.68 4.18 25.59
C GLU A 289 -6.63 5.64 25.11
N ARG A 290 -5.64 6.39 25.57
CA ARG A 290 -5.42 7.78 25.11
C ARG A 290 -5.05 7.80 23.63
N GLN A 291 -4.15 6.91 23.16
CA GLN A 291 -3.73 6.90 21.76
C GLN A 291 -4.91 6.55 20.82
N LEU A 292 -5.71 5.54 21.14
CA LEU A 292 -6.93 5.23 20.39
C LEU A 292 -7.94 6.38 20.45
N GLY A 293 -8.05 7.06 21.59
CA GLY A 293 -8.89 8.25 21.74
C GLY A 293 -8.41 9.43 20.86
N VAL A 294 -7.10 9.60 20.70
CA VAL A 294 -6.52 10.59 19.76
C VAL A 294 -6.87 10.23 18.33
N GLU A 295 -6.69 8.98 17.91
CA GLU A 295 -7.05 8.50 16.57
C GLU A 295 -8.52 8.81 16.24
N ILE A 296 -9.45 8.44 17.14
CA ILE A 296 -10.88 8.72 17.00
C ILE A 296 -11.17 10.22 16.93
N LEU A 297 -10.52 11.02 17.78
CA LEU A 297 -10.68 12.47 17.80
C LEU A 297 -10.21 13.10 16.47
N LEU A 298 -9.09 12.64 15.92
CA LEU A 298 -8.56 13.14 14.65
C LEU A 298 -9.45 12.74 13.47
N ASP A 299 -9.95 11.50 13.44
CA ASP A 299 -10.92 11.09 12.43
C ASP A 299 -12.20 11.95 12.50
N ALA A 300 -12.76 12.16 13.69
CA ALA A 300 -13.95 12.98 13.87
C ALA A 300 -13.75 14.44 13.44
N LEU A 301 -12.58 15.03 13.67
CA LEU A 301 -12.35 16.46 13.46
C LEU A 301 -11.67 16.78 12.13
N LEU A 302 -10.95 15.81 11.50
CA LEU A 302 -10.08 16.04 10.35
C LEU A 302 -10.24 14.95 9.26
N GLY A 303 -10.98 13.87 9.49
CA GLY A 303 -11.09 12.72 8.60
C GLY A 303 -11.75 13.00 7.25
N THR A 304 -12.53 14.09 7.14
CA THR A 304 -13.16 14.53 5.88
C THR A 304 -13.04 16.04 5.72
N ASN A 305 -13.22 16.57 4.51
CA ASN A 305 -13.19 18.01 4.27
C ASN A 305 -14.33 18.76 5.00
N GLN A 306 -15.41 18.08 5.38
CA GLN A 306 -16.53 18.62 6.17
C GLN A 306 -16.32 18.45 7.68
N ALA A 307 -15.32 17.69 8.11
CA ALA A 307 -15.02 17.55 9.52
C ALA A 307 -14.70 18.91 10.17
N PRO A 308 -15.17 19.17 11.39
CA PRO A 308 -15.24 20.55 11.93
C PRO A 308 -13.92 21.32 11.92
N LEU A 309 -12.81 20.67 12.25
CA LEU A 309 -11.51 21.33 12.27
C LEU A 309 -10.97 21.53 10.85
N LYS A 310 -11.05 20.50 9.99
CA LYS A 310 -10.58 20.60 8.60
C LYS A 310 -11.39 21.66 7.84
N ALA A 311 -12.71 21.65 7.96
CA ALA A 311 -13.57 22.64 7.32
C ALA A 311 -13.23 24.08 7.74
N ALA A 312 -13.08 24.32 9.05
CA ALA A 312 -12.72 25.65 9.56
C ALA A 312 -11.35 26.13 9.05
N LEU A 313 -10.39 25.22 8.90
CA LEU A 313 -9.05 25.54 8.37
C LEU A 313 -9.08 25.79 6.86
N LEU A 314 -9.86 25.02 6.09
CA LEU A 314 -10.02 25.24 4.64
C LEU A 314 -10.72 26.56 4.33
N GLU A 315 -11.66 27.02 5.17
CA GLU A 315 -12.32 28.34 5.05
C GLU A 315 -11.33 29.52 5.19
N GLU A 316 -10.22 29.35 5.92
CA GLU A 316 -9.17 30.39 6.04
C GLU A 316 -8.37 30.59 4.74
N LYS A 317 -8.46 29.66 3.76
CA LYS A 317 -7.82 29.71 2.42
C LYS A 317 -6.31 29.97 2.49
N LEU A 318 -5.62 29.33 3.42
CA LEU A 318 -4.17 29.47 3.61
C LEU A 318 -3.36 28.60 2.64
N GLY A 319 -3.96 27.53 2.12
CA GLY A 319 -3.39 26.58 1.15
C GLY A 319 -4.49 25.79 0.46
N ALA A 320 -4.09 24.80 -0.31
CA ALA A 320 -4.99 23.96 -1.12
C ALA A 320 -5.61 22.81 -0.29
N ASP A 321 -4.83 22.20 0.63
CA ASP A 321 -5.28 21.09 1.47
C ASP A 321 -4.54 21.05 2.81
N ILE A 322 -5.09 20.26 3.74
CA ILE A 322 -4.49 19.96 5.04
C ILE A 322 -4.50 18.45 5.24
N ASP A 323 -3.29 17.86 5.33
CA ASP A 323 -3.11 16.46 5.69
C ASP A 323 -2.96 16.31 7.20
N VAL A 324 -3.41 15.16 7.71
CA VAL A 324 -3.24 14.75 9.10
C VAL A 324 -2.41 13.47 9.15
N GLY A 325 -1.38 13.47 9.99
CA GLY A 325 -0.57 12.31 10.31
C GLY A 325 -0.66 11.99 11.80
N PHE A 326 -0.78 10.73 12.13
CA PHE A 326 -0.73 10.23 13.50
C PHE A 326 0.14 8.97 13.55
N ASP A 327 1.25 9.05 14.28
CA ASP A 327 2.16 7.92 14.51
C ASP A 327 2.14 7.50 15.97
N ASP A 328 1.44 6.41 16.25
CA ASP A 328 1.36 5.77 17.57
C ASP A 328 2.27 4.53 17.70
N SER A 329 3.15 4.29 16.71
CA SER A 329 4.03 3.13 16.65
C SER A 329 5.41 3.36 17.31
N THR A 330 5.70 4.59 17.72
CA THR A 330 6.93 5.02 18.40
C THR A 330 6.76 5.13 19.91
N LEU A 331 7.87 5.15 20.67
CA LEU A 331 7.84 5.26 22.13
C LEU A 331 7.14 6.54 22.62
N GLN A 332 7.23 7.61 21.84
CA GLN A 332 6.52 8.87 22.06
C GLN A 332 5.69 9.19 20.80
N PRO A 333 4.42 8.80 20.77
CA PRO A 333 3.52 9.06 19.67
C PRO A 333 3.37 10.54 19.35
N THR A 334 3.17 10.83 18.06
CA THR A 334 3.06 12.21 17.55
C THR A 334 1.87 12.40 16.64
N LEU A 335 1.31 13.60 16.68
CA LEU A 335 0.33 14.13 15.75
C LEU A 335 0.99 15.19 14.88
N GLU A 336 0.70 15.20 13.59
CA GLU A 336 1.10 16.25 12.67
C GLU A 336 -0.07 16.77 11.82
N LEU A 337 -0.03 18.05 11.48
CA LEU A 337 -0.88 18.70 10.49
C LEU A 337 0.01 19.33 9.43
N VAL A 338 -0.21 19.03 8.16
CA VAL A 338 0.58 19.56 7.05
C VAL A 338 -0.31 20.39 6.13
N LEU A 339 -0.08 21.70 6.09
CA LEU A 339 -0.69 22.60 5.12
C LEU A 339 0.06 22.49 3.79
N ARG A 340 -0.68 22.24 2.74
CA ARG A 340 -0.19 22.05 1.36
C ARG A 340 -0.62 23.18 0.43
N GLY A 341 0.19 23.41 -0.61
CA GLY A 341 -0.16 24.37 -1.65
C GLY A 341 -0.33 25.80 -1.08
N ALA A 342 0.65 26.24 -0.27
CA ALA A 342 0.60 27.50 0.43
C ALA A 342 1.67 28.47 -0.10
N THR A 343 1.49 29.79 0.13
CA THR A 343 2.58 30.74 0.03
C THR A 343 3.39 30.75 1.33
N GLU A 344 4.63 31.21 1.31
CA GLU A 344 5.45 31.36 2.55
C GLU A 344 4.75 32.24 3.59
N GLU A 345 4.04 33.31 3.13
CA GLU A 345 3.28 34.18 4.02
C GLU A 345 2.07 33.46 4.66
N SER A 346 1.31 32.70 3.89
CA SER A 346 0.14 31.97 4.40
C SER A 346 0.56 30.79 5.29
N ALA A 347 1.64 30.08 4.95
CA ALA A 347 2.25 29.05 5.78
C ALA A 347 2.60 29.56 7.17
N GLY A 348 3.14 30.78 7.27
CA GLY A 348 3.46 31.43 8.55
C GLY A 348 2.24 31.79 9.43
N LYS A 349 1.01 31.69 8.90
CA LYS A 349 -0.24 31.95 9.63
C LYS A 349 -0.91 30.67 10.12
N PHE A 350 -0.46 29.49 9.68
CA PHE A 350 -1.15 28.22 9.88
C PHE A 350 -1.30 27.84 11.37
N ALA A 351 -0.24 27.96 12.18
CA ALA A 351 -0.31 27.65 13.61
C ALA A 351 -1.36 28.50 14.36
N ALA A 352 -1.50 29.78 13.99
CA ALA A 352 -2.51 30.67 14.57
C ALA A 352 -3.94 30.29 14.11
N ALA A 353 -4.09 29.89 12.87
CA ALA A 353 -5.37 29.40 12.33
C ALA A 353 -5.83 28.12 13.04
N VAL A 354 -4.92 27.14 13.23
CA VAL A 354 -5.21 25.90 13.97
C VAL A 354 -5.66 26.24 15.40
N ARG A 355 -4.94 27.09 16.11
CA ARG A 355 -5.31 27.52 17.47
C ARG A 355 -6.71 28.13 17.50
N LYS A 356 -7.01 29.07 16.61
CA LYS A 356 -8.32 29.73 16.50
C LYS A 356 -9.44 28.74 16.24
N ALA A 357 -9.23 27.79 15.34
CA ALA A 357 -10.21 26.77 14.98
C ALA A 357 -10.48 25.80 16.15
N VAL A 358 -9.42 25.34 16.84
CA VAL A 358 -9.54 24.48 18.03
C VAL A 358 -10.28 25.21 19.16
N ASP A 359 -9.94 26.47 19.46
CA ASP A 359 -10.64 27.29 20.47
C ASP A 359 -12.14 27.43 20.14
N GLY A 360 -12.47 27.66 18.85
CA GLY A 360 -13.87 27.76 18.41
C GLY A 360 -14.65 26.43 18.53
N ILE A 361 -13.99 25.29 18.36
CA ILE A 361 -14.59 23.96 18.60
C ILE A 361 -14.79 23.74 20.10
N LEU A 362 -13.80 24.05 20.93
CA LEU A 362 -13.90 23.92 22.40
C LEU A 362 -15.00 24.80 23.03
N GLU A 363 -15.28 25.98 22.45
CA GLU A 363 -16.40 26.84 22.89
C GLU A 363 -17.77 26.22 22.60
N LYS A 364 -17.91 25.51 21.49
CA LYS A 364 -19.17 24.87 21.06
C LYS A 364 -19.34 23.46 21.63
N GLY A 365 -18.24 22.78 21.93
CA GLY A 365 -18.18 21.35 22.21
C GLY A 365 -18.21 20.51 20.93
N ILE A 366 -17.62 19.31 20.99
CA ILE A 366 -17.65 18.34 19.90
C ILE A 366 -18.98 17.59 19.95
N PRO A 367 -19.77 17.49 18.85
CA PRO A 367 -21.00 16.72 18.84
C PRO A 367 -20.76 15.25 19.17
N GLU A 368 -21.51 14.70 20.14
CA GLU A 368 -21.37 13.30 20.57
C GLU A 368 -21.64 12.31 19.42
N GLU A 369 -22.59 12.65 18.54
CA GLU A 369 -22.94 11.83 17.38
C GLU A 369 -21.75 11.67 16.40
N LEU A 370 -20.95 12.72 16.23
CA LEU A 370 -19.76 12.69 15.39
C LEU A 370 -18.68 11.79 15.97
N LEU A 371 -18.41 11.91 17.26
CA LEU A 371 -17.46 11.05 17.98
C LEU A 371 -17.91 9.58 18.00
N MET A 372 -19.21 9.32 18.18
CA MET A 372 -19.76 7.98 18.15
C MET A 372 -19.62 7.35 16.76
N ALA A 373 -19.80 8.14 15.70
CA ALA A 373 -19.59 7.69 14.32
C ALA A 373 -18.13 7.28 14.10
N SER A 374 -17.17 8.09 14.54
CA SER A 374 -15.75 7.78 14.48
C SER A 374 -15.36 6.56 15.34
N ILE A 375 -15.90 6.40 16.55
CA ILE A 375 -15.70 5.18 17.35
C ILE A 375 -16.16 3.95 16.58
N ASN A 376 -17.34 4.00 15.96
CA ASN A 376 -17.90 2.85 15.24
C ASN A 376 -17.10 2.53 13.97
N SER A 377 -16.70 3.53 13.19
CA SER A 377 -15.91 3.32 11.97
C SER A 377 -14.51 2.78 12.28
N THR A 378 -13.83 3.31 13.31
CA THR A 378 -12.51 2.83 13.75
C THR A 378 -12.58 1.39 14.29
N GLU A 379 -13.60 1.07 15.11
CA GLU A 379 -13.84 -0.29 15.58
C GLU A 379 -14.09 -1.25 14.42
N PHE A 380 -14.91 -0.86 13.45
CA PHE A 380 -15.16 -1.67 12.26
C PHE A 380 -13.87 -1.89 11.45
N ALA A 381 -13.08 -0.85 11.22
CA ALA A 381 -11.80 -0.94 10.53
C ALA A 381 -10.83 -1.88 11.26
N SER A 382 -10.80 -1.85 12.59
CA SER A 382 -9.97 -2.75 13.41
C SER A 382 -10.38 -4.24 13.27
N LEU A 383 -11.66 -4.51 12.98
CA LEU A 383 -12.18 -5.86 12.76
C LEU A 383 -11.99 -6.31 11.30
N GLU A 384 -12.19 -5.41 10.33
CA GLU A 384 -12.04 -5.70 8.90
C GLU A 384 -10.57 -5.79 8.47
N ARG A 385 -9.67 -5.06 9.15
CA ARG A 385 -8.23 -4.97 8.87
C ARG A 385 -7.95 -4.72 7.38
N PRO A 386 -8.43 -3.61 6.80
CA PRO A 386 -8.27 -3.33 5.38
C PRO A 386 -6.79 -3.25 4.98
N GLY A 387 -6.51 -3.52 3.70
CA GLY A 387 -5.15 -3.44 3.13
C GLY A 387 -4.56 -4.79 2.74
N SER A 388 -3.47 -4.75 1.96
CA SER A 388 -2.87 -5.91 1.30
C SER A 388 -1.92 -6.73 2.19
N ILE A 389 -1.55 -6.23 3.38
CA ILE A 389 -0.66 -6.95 4.30
C ILE A 389 -1.45 -8.04 5.04
N PRO A 390 -0.99 -9.31 5.05
CA PRO A 390 -1.65 -10.38 5.80
C PRO A 390 -1.75 -10.08 7.30
N ASP A 391 -2.85 -10.50 7.93
CA ASP A 391 -3.13 -10.21 9.34
C ASP A 391 -2.03 -10.68 10.27
N GLY A 392 -1.50 -11.88 10.07
CA GLY A 392 -0.40 -12.39 10.89
C GLY A 392 0.92 -11.63 10.73
N VAL A 393 1.13 -10.95 9.59
CA VAL A 393 2.30 -10.06 9.40
C VAL A 393 2.10 -8.76 10.17
N LEU A 394 0.90 -8.17 10.12
CA LEU A 394 0.56 -6.99 10.94
C LEU A 394 0.71 -7.31 12.43
N ASP A 395 0.22 -8.48 12.87
CA ASP A 395 0.35 -8.91 14.26
C ASP A 395 1.82 -9.11 14.68
N ALA A 396 2.70 -9.57 13.79
CA ALA A 396 4.13 -9.69 14.06
C ALA A 396 4.81 -8.32 14.22
N ILE A 397 4.42 -7.33 13.43
CA ILE A 397 4.89 -5.94 13.56
C ILE A 397 4.38 -5.34 14.87
N ASN A 398 3.09 -5.48 15.16
CA ASN A 398 2.46 -4.99 16.39
C ASN A 398 3.03 -5.66 17.64
N ALA A 399 3.29 -6.97 17.59
CA ALA A 399 3.93 -7.70 18.69
C ALA A 399 5.36 -7.20 18.95
N SER A 400 6.13 -6.94 17.90
CA SER A 400 7.48 -6.37 18.02
C SER A 400 7.43 -4.96 18.62
N THR A 401 6.45 -4.15 18.24
CA THR A 401 6.23 -2.78 18.77
C THR A 401 5.84 -2.80 20.25
N GLY A 402 4.82 -3.57 20.63
CA GLY A 402 4.36 -3.71 22.01
C GLY A 402 5.46 -4.23 22.94
N TRP A 403 6.15 -5.30 22.50
CA TRP A 403 7.29 -5.85 23.23
C TRP A 403 8.43 -4.86 23.39
N LEU A 404 8.77 -4.11 22.34
CA LEU A 404 9.89 -3.17 22.38
C LEU A 404 9.69 -2.07 23.40
N HIS A 405 8.50 -1.48 23.42
CA HIS A 405 8.18 -0.31 24.24
C HIS A 405 7.71 -0.66 25.66
N THR A 406 7.08 -1.82 25.88
CA THR A 406 6.48 -2.16 27.18
C THR A 406 6.95 -3.51 27.74
N GLY A 407 7.50 -4.38 26.89
CA GLY A 407 7.82 -5.77 27.22
C GLY A 407 6.66 -6.73 26.98
N ASP A 408 5.46 -6.27 26.62
CA ASP A 408 4.28 -7.11 26.32
C ASP A 408 4.03 -7.16 24.80
N PRO A 409 4.30 -8.30 24.13
CA PRO A 409 4.03 -8.45 22.70
C PRO A 409 2.54 -8.57 22.36
N ALA A 410 1.64 -8.80 23.32
CA ALA A 410 0.21 -8.92 23.10
C ALA A 410 -0.54 -7.57 23.23
N LEU A 411 0.12 -6.51 23.70
CA LEU A 411 -0.50 -5.24 24.07
C LEU A 411 -1.39 -4.64 22.97
N LEU A 412 -0.92 -4.63 21.72
CA LEU A 412 -1.64 -4.02 20.58
C LEU A 412 -2.71 -4.93 19.95
N LEU A 413 -2.84 -6.17 20.43
CA LEU A 413 -3.82 -7.13 19.90
C LEU A 413 -5.16 -7.11 20.64
N HIS A 414 -5.29 -6.29 21.70
CA HIS A 414 -6.49 -6.13 22.51
C HIS A 414 -7.09 -4.74 22.31
N THR A 415 -8.20 -4.64 21.58
CA THR A 415 -8.86 -3.37 21.25
C THR A 415 -10.29 -3.25 21.79
N ASN A 416 -11.02 -4.36 21.92
CA ASN A 416 -12.45 -4.34 22.31
C ASN A 416 -12.72 -3.63 23.63
N ALA A 417 -11.89 -3.85 24.65
CA ALA A 417 -12.03 -3.19 25.94
C ALA A 417 -11.79 -1.69 25.87
N LEU A 418 -10.88 -1.25 24.96
CA LEU A 418 -10.59 0.16 24.75
C LEU A 418 -11.78 0.87 24.11
N PHE A 419 -12.42 0.29 23.09
CA PHE A 419 -13.63 0.86 22.48
C PHE A 419 -14.80 0.95 23.46
N ALA A 420 -14.99 -0.07 24.30
CA ALA A 420 -16.01 -0.03 25.34
C ALA A 420 -15.77 1.11 26.33
N SER A 421 -14.54 1.29 26.81
CA SER A 421 -14.17 2.37 27.71
C SER A 421 -14.32 3.76 27.07
N LEU A 422 -13.94 3.91 25.78
CA LEU A 422 -14.06 5.19 25.06
C LEU A 422 -15.54 5.60 24.86
N ARG A 423 -16.48 4.65 24.71
CA ARG A 423 -17.93 4.94 24.71
C ARG A 423 -18.40 5.48 26.04
N GLU A 424 -17.94 4.93 27.18
CA GLU A 424 -18.25 5.47 28.50
C GLU A 424 -17.63 6.87 28.70
N LYS A 425 -16.42 7.09 28.23
CA LYS A 425 -15.73 8.39 28.30
C LYS A 425 -16.38 9.45 27.43
N LEU A 426 -17.00 9.07 26.31
CA LEU A 426 -17.76 9.97 25.45
C LEU A 426 -18.88 10.64 26.24
N GLU A 427 -19.68 9.87 26.99
CA GLU A 427 -20.77 10.38 27.84
C GLU A 427 -20.28 11.33 28.97
N GLN A 428 -18.98 11.25 29.32
CA GLN A 428 -18.35 12.07 30.35
C GLN A 428 -17.71 13.34 29.80
N GLY A 429 -17.77 13.58 28.47
CA GLY A 429 -17.16 14.75 27.82
C GLY A 429 -15.64 14.73 27.75
N TRP A 430 -15.01 13.56 27.95
CA TRP A 430 -13.55 13.38 27.97
C TRP A 430 -12.84 13.82 26.69
N PHE A 431 -13.46 13.65 25.51
CA PHE A 431 -12.87 14.06 24.24
C PHE A 431 -12.65 15.58 24.12
N ASN A 432 -13.48 16.40 24.76
CA ASN A 432 -13.24 17.85 24.81
C ASN A 432 -12.02 18.19 25.67
N GLU A 433 -11.78 17.47 26.77
CA GLU A 433 -10.56 17.62 27.56
C GLU A 433 -9.34 17.15 26.78
N LEU A 434 -9.43 16.01 26.09
CA LEU A 434 -8.38 15.48 25.25
C LEU A 434 -7.99 16.49 24.15
N LEU A 435 -8.95 17.09 23.45
CA LEU A 435 -8.70 18.12 22.45
C LEU A 435 -7.95 19.32 23.05
N ARG A 436 -8.40 19.79 24.23
CA ARG A 436 -7.77 20.90 24.93
C ARG A 436 -6.33 20.59 25.31
N GLU A 437 -6.07 19.41 25.90
CA GLU A 437 -4.75 18.98 26.32
C GLU A 437 -3.80 18.83 25.12
N LEU A 438 -4.27 18.21 24.05
CA LEU A 438 -3.49 17.89 22.86
C LEU A 438 -2.94 19.15 22.16
N PHE A 439 -3.77 20.16 22.01
CA PHE A 439 -3.40 21.40 21.34
C PHE A 439 -3.00 22.55 22.29
N ALA A 440 -2.93 22.33 23.62
CA ALA A 440 -2.48 23.36 24.57
C ALA A 440 -1.01 23.76 24.37
N PRO A 441 -0.06 22.80 24.15
CA PRO A 441 1.32 23.16 23.87
C PRO A 441 1.46 23.87 22.51
N ALA A 442 2.42 24.78 22.38
CA ALA A 442 2.79 25.31 21.06
C ALA A 442 3.44 24.20 20.23
N PRO A 443 3.05 24.03 18.94
CA PRO A 443 3.60 22.97 18.09
C PRO A 443 5.08 23.18 17.78
N VAL A 444 5.75 22.11 17.38
CA VAL A 444 6.94 22.20 16.54
C VAL A 444 6.50 22.57 15.14
N GLU A 445 7.11 23.61 14.56
CA GLU A 445 6.70 24.20 13.27
C GLU A 445 7.87 24.15 12.27
N ILE A 446 7.64 23.52 11.11
CA ILE A 446 8.55 23.51 9.97
C ILE A 446 7.86 24.16 8.78
N ILE A 447 8.46 25.24 8.25
CA ILE A 447 8.03 25.84 6.97
C ILE A 447 9.05 25.46 5.92
N GLN A 448 8.58 24.83 4.85
CA GLN A 448 9.38 24.43 3.70
C GLN A 448 9.06 25.33 2.51
N VAL A 449 10.11 25.87 1.87
CA VAL A 449 9.96 26.86 0.79
C VAL A 449 10.70 26.36 -0.46
N PRO A 450 10.04 26.38 -1.66
CA PRO A 450 10.64 25.96 -2.92
C PRO A 450 11.87 26.84 -3.29
N THR A 451 12.95 26.18 -3.75
CA THR A 451 14.28 26.82 -3.99
C THR A 451 15.01 26.09 -5.12
N LEU A 452 15.86 26.79 -5.89
CA LEU A 452 16.62 26.20 -7.01
C LEU A 452 17.77 25.25 -6.53
N PRO A 453 18.03 24.10 -7.22
CA PRO A 453 18.94 23.05 -6.79
C PRO A 453 20.44 23.31 -6.93
N LYS A 454 21.27 22.51 -6.19
CA LYS A 454 22.73 22.39 -6.36
C LYS A 454 23.10 21.00 -6.88
N LYS A 455 24.07 20.89 -7.82
CA LYS A 455 24.44 19.63 -8.54
C LYS A 455 25.39 18.72 -7.74
N GLU A 456 25.19 17.38 -7.88
CA GLU A 456 26.11 16.28 -7.45
C GLU A 456 26.18 15.15 -8.50
N GLU A 457 27.22 14.24 -8.46
CA GLU A 457 27.58 13.27 -9.53
C GLU A 457 27.50 11.78 -9.08
N GLU A 458 27.27 10.81 -10.02
CA GLU A 458 26.98 9.37 -9.79
C GLU A 458 28.05 8.37 -10.29
N GLY A 459 27.97 7.03 -9.92
CA GLY A 459 28.82 5.92 -10.40
C GLY A 459 28.44 4.48 -10.02
N ARG A 460 29.04 3.43 -10.59
CA ARG A 460 28.61 1.99 -10.66
C ARG A 460 29.63 0.93 -10.21
N ALA A 461 29.16 -0.32 -9.81
CA ALA A 461 29.95 -1.57 -9.74
C ALA A 461 29.16 -2.88 -9.77
N ALA A 462 29.78 -4.03 -10.16
CA ALA A 462 29.14 -5.34 -10.45
C ALA A 462 29.80 -6.57 -9.76
N ARG A 463 29.04 -7.67 -9.51
CA ARG A 463 29.53 -8.97 -8.96
C ARG A 463 28.72 -10.23 -9.37
N THR A 464 29.27 -11.46 -9.10
CA THR A 464 28.86 -12.78 -9.67
C THR A 464 28.15 -13.77 -8.74
N ASP A 465 27.42 -14.78 -9.31
CA ASP A 465 26.34 -15.62 -8.77
C ASP A 465 26.66 -16.95 -8.08
N GLY A 466 25.67 -17.43 -7.21
CA GLY A 466 25.54 -18.80 -6.68
C GLY A 466 24.05 -19.19 -6.49
N LYS A 467 23.69 -20.51 -6.43
CA LYS A 467 22.29 -21.01 -6.32
C LYS A 467 21.95 -21.50 -4.90
N LEU A 468 20.74 -21.15 -4.41
CA LEU A 468 20.17 -21.59 -3.13
C LEU A 468 19.83 -23.09 -3.15
N VAL A 469 20.17 -23.81 -2.07
CA VAL A 469 19.81 -25.22 -1.88
C VAL A 469 18.94 -25.31 -0.63
N LEU A 470 17.63 -25.54 -0.82
CA LEU A 470 16.67 -25.78 0.25
C LEU A 470 16.63 -27.25 0.63
N ASP A 471 16.39 -27.58 1.91
CA ASP A 471 16.28 -28.97 2.39
C ASP A 471 15.04 -29.67 1.79
N HIS A 472 13.96 -28.92 1.53
CA HIS A 472 12.70 -29.41 0.98
C HIS A 472 12.17 -28.46 -0.13
N PRO A 473 12.81 -28.44 -1.33
CA PRO A 473 12.37 -27.56 -2.41
C PRO A 473 10.94 -27.91 -2.85
N LEU A 474 10.13 -26.88 -3.08
CA LEU A 474 8.78 -27.05 -3.60
C LEU A 474 8.79 -27.48 -5.05
N THR A 475 7.76 -28.23 -5.43
CA THR A 475 7.52 -28.69 -6.79
C THR A 475 6.08 -28.37 -7.21
N ALA A 476 5.76 -28.52 -8.49
CA ALA A 476 4.38 -28.34 -8.97
C ALA A 476 3.36 -29.29 -8.29
N ALA A 477 3.83 -30.40 -7.66
CA ALA A 477 2.98 -31.31 -6.90
C ALA A 477 2.53 -30.74 -5.54
N ASP A 478 3.26 -29.77 -5.00
CA ASP A 478 2.93 -29.08 -3.74
C ASP A 478 1.87 -27.99 -3.93
N LEU A 479 1.57 -27.64 -5.20
CA LEU A 479 0.48 -26.74 -5.57
C LEU A 479 -0.86 -27.47 -5.44
N GLY A 480 -1.73 -27.08 -4.53
CA GLY A 480 -3.08 -27.64 -4.40
C GLY A 480 -3.96 -27.46 -5.65
N GLU A 481 -5.18 -28.00 -5.64
CA GLU A 481 -6.13 -27.87 -6.77
C GLU A 481 -6.65 -26.45 -7.01
N GLY A 482 -6.29 -25.48 -6.17
CA GLY A 482 -6.85 -24.15 -6.15
C GLY A 482 -8.18 -24.09 -5.39
N LYS A 483 -8.51 -22.89 -4.89
CA LYS A 483 -9.74 -22.67 -4.12
C LYS A 483 -10.93 -22.62 -5.06
N LYS A 484 -11.95 -23.49 -4.85
CA LYS A 484 -13.22 -23.43 -5.57
C LYS A 484 -14.10 -22.36 -4.97
N GLN A 485 -14.80 -21.61 -5.81
CA GLN A 485 -15.79 -20.65 -5.32
C GLN A 485 -16.98 -21.35 -4.69
N THR A 486 -17.51 -20.77 -3.60
CA THR A 486 -18.82 -21.20 -3.07
C THR A 486 -19.90 -20.81 -4.07
N PRO A 487 -20.76 -21.74 -4.51
CA PRO A 487 -21.82 -21.42 -5.46
C PRO A 487 -22.73 -20.33 -4.92
N GLY A 488 -22.88 -19.26 -5.67
CA GLY A 488 -23.84 -18.19 -5.41
C GLY A 488 -25.18 -18.45 -6.07
N SER A 489 -26.18 -17.63 -5.74
CA SER A 489 -27.47 -17.62 -6.41
C SER A 489 -27.67 -16.33 -7.20
N LYS A 490 -28.51 -16.42 -8.24
CA LYS A 490 -28.83 -15.30 -9.12
C LYS A 490 -30.33 -15.29 -9.43
N GLU A 491 -30.95 -14.12 -9.30
CA GLU A 491 -32.36 -13.93 -9.65
C GLU A 491 -32.61 -12.49 -10.15
N LEU A 492 -33.72 -12.30 -10.82
CA LEU A 492 -34.20 -10.98 -11.21
C LEU A 492 -35.25 -10.50 -10.20
N LEU A 493 -35.00 -9.41 -9.51
CA LEU A 493 -35.86 -8.84 -8.48
C LEU A 493 -35.97 -7.33 -8.64
N ALA A 494 -37.16 -6.79 -8.66
CA ALA A 494 -37.44 -5.34 -8.73
C ALA A 494 -36.69 -4.62 -9.86
N GLY A 495 -36.53 -5.26 -11.03
CA GLY A 495 -35.80 -4.70 -12.16
C GLY A 495 -34.26 -4.74 -12.06
N ALA A 496 -33.70 -5.19 -10.96
CA ALA A 496 -32.27 -5.41 -10.78
C ALA A 496 -31.92 -6.91 -10.88
N GLU A 497 -30.72 -7.23 -11.28
CA GLU A 497 -30.15 -8.56 -11.15
C GLU A 497 -29.51 -8.69 -9.75
N LEU A 498 -30.06 -9.57 -8.94
CA LEU A 498 -29.60 -9.83 -7.59
C LEU A 498 -28.68 -11.06 -7.60
N LEU A 499 -27.43 -10.84 -7.22
CA LEU A 499 -26.44 -11.89 -6.95
C LEU A 499 -26.33 -12.07 -5.44
N HIS A 500 -26.23 -13.31 -4.99
CA HIS A 500 -25.97 -13.62 -3.59
C HIS A 500 -24.85 -14.63 -3.48
N HIS A 501 -23.84 -14.29 -2.70
CA HIS A 501 -22.70 -15.14 -2.37
C HIS A 501 -22.68 -15.37 -0.85
N PRO A 502 -23.02 -16.60 -0.38
CA PRO A 502 -23.05 -16.89 1.04
C PRO A 502 -21.69 -16.68 1.69
N SER A 503 -21.62 -15.86 2.71
CA SER A 503 -20.41 -15.61 3.51
C SER A 503 -20.74 -15.42 5.00
N ALA A 504 -19.77 -15.69 5.87
CA ALA A 504 -19.87 -15.44 7.30
C ALA A 504 -19.12 -14.13 7.65
N GLY A 505 -19.46 -13.52 8.76
CA GLY A 505 -18.84 -12.28 9.22
C GLY A 505 -19.54 -11.02 8.71
N ASN A 506 -18.75 -10.08 8.19
CA ASN A 506 -19.29 -8.82 7.67
C ASN A 506 -20.12 -9.03 6.40
N THR A 507 -21.09 -8.14 6.20
CA THR A 507 -21.95 -8.13 5.01
C THR A 507 -21.45 -7.06 4.05
N TYR A 508 -21.32 -7.43 2.76
CA TYR A 508 -20.91 -6.49 1.70
C TYR A 508 -22.05 -6.39 0.69
N LEU A 509 -22.45 -5.16 0.39
CA LEU A 509 -23.47 -4.82 -0.61
C LEU A 509 -22.83 -3.98 -1.70
N TYR A 510 -22.80 -4.48 -2.93
CA TYR A 510 -22.31 -3.76 -4.11
C TYR A 510 -23.43 -3.48 -5.09
N LEU A 511 -23.47 -2.26 -5.60
CA LEU A 511 -24.37 -1.82 -6.65
C LEU A 511 -23.53 -1.52 -7.89
N TYR A 512 -23.74 -2.26 -8.97
CA TYR A 512 -23.02 -2.13 -10.24
C TYR A 512 -23.91 -1.50 -11.29
N TYR A 513 -23.67 -0.24 -11.62
CA TYR A 513 -24.35 0.47 -12.70
C TYR A 513 -23.51 0.35 -13.97
N ASP A 514 -24.16 -0.02 -15.08
CA ASP A 514 -23.50 -0.24 -16.36
C ASP A 514 -23.16 1.08 -17.05
N LEU A 515 -21.90 1.25 -17.45
CA LEU A 515 -21.40 2.42 -18.18
C LEU A 515 -21.27 2.20 -19.68
N GLY A 516 -21.65 1.00 -20.18
CA GLY A 516 -21.63 0.68 -21.61
C GLY A 516 -22.47 1.65 -22.43
N GLY A 517 -21.86 2.23 -23.46
CA GLY A 517 -22.47 3.24 -24.33
C GLY A 517 -22.48 4.65 -23.77
N MET A 518 -21.74 4.93 -22.70
CA MET A 518 -21.32 6.29 -22.32
C MET A 518 -20.26 6.79 -23.30
N ALA A 519 -20.20 8.10 -23.50
CA ALA A 519 -19.18 8.73 -24.35
C ALA A 519 -17.83 8.78 -23.61
N PRO A 520 -16.70 8.44 -24.26
CA PRO A 520 -15.38 8.46 -23.63
C PRO A 520 -15.01 9.82 -23.01
N GLU A 521 -15.42 10.93 -23.62
CA GLU A 521 -15.19 12.30 -23.15
C GLU A 521 -15.92 12.66 -21.84
N ASP A 522 -16.90 11.86 -21.44
CA ASP A 522 -17.65 12.06 -20.19
C ASP A 522 -17.04 11.28 -19.00
N MET A 523 -16.12 10.36 -19.26
CA MET A 523 -15.59 9.45 -18.23
C MET A 523 -14.76 10.18 -17.18
N SER A 524 -13.90 11.14 -17.56
CA SER A 524 -13.14 11.94 -16.60
C SER A 524 -14.06 12.78 -15.68
N CYS A 525 -15.15 13.34 -16.25
CA CYS A 525 -16.14 14.06 -15.47
C CYS A 525 -16.89 13.15 -14.50
N LEU A 526 -17.26 11.95 -14.95
CA LEU A 526 -17.96 10.97 -14.12
C LEU A 526 -17.04 10.44 -12.99
N HIS A 527 -15.74 10.29 -13.26
CA HIS A 527 -14.76 9.91 -12.24
C HIS A 527 -14.62 11.00 -11.17
N LEU A 528 -14.40 12.26 -11.57
CA LEU A 528 -14.35 13.38 -10.62
C LEU A 528 -15.64 13.49 -9.80
N LEU A 529 -16.79 13.19 -10.41
CA LEU A 529 -18.07 13.18 -9.71
C LEU A 529 -18.09 12.17 -8.57
N THR A 530 -17.49 10.97 -8.73
CA THR A 530 -17.44 9.99 -7.64
C THR A 530 -16.69 10.52 -6.41
N ASP A 531 -15.65 11.33 -6.61
CA ASP A 531 -14.90 11.96 -5.51
C ASP A 531 -15.67 13.14 -4.87
N VAL A 532 -16.40 13.91 -5.70
CA VAL A 532 -17.19 15.07 -5.22
C VAL A 532 -18.43 14.62 -4.44
N MET A 533 -19.01 13.45 -4.73
CA MET A 533 -20.29 12.97 -4.14
C MET A 533 -20.28 12.97 -2.60
N ASP A 534 -19.18 12.67 -1.97
CA ASP A 534 -19.07 12.66 -0.50
C ASP A 534 -19.06 14.04 0.14
N GLU A 535 -18.91 15.07 -0.68
CA GLU A 535 -18.90 16.47 -0.24
C GLU A 535 -20.20 17.23 -0.56
N LEU A 536 -21.18 16.58 -1.22
CA LEU A 536 -22.43 17.23 -1.62
C LEU A 536 -23.56 16.99 -0.62
N ASP A 537 -24.35 18.04 -0.40
CA ASP A 537 -25.60 17.94 0.36
C ASP A 537 -26.63 17.09 -0.41
N THR A 538 -27.54 16.45 0.33
CA THR A 538 -28.75 15.82 -0.21
C THR A 538 -30.00 16.69 0.04
N GLU A 539 -31.16 16.19 -0.38
CA GLU A 539 -32.44 16.85 -0.05
C GLU A 539 -32.76 16.83 1.45
N LYS A 540 -32.23 15.85 2.21
CA LYS A 540 -32.54 15.62 3.62
C LYS A 540 -31.45 16.07 4.57
N HIS A 541 -30.19 15.84 4.20
CA HIS A 541 -29.04 16.05 5.06
C HIS A 541 -27.94 16.88 4.38
N THR A 542 -27.17 17.61 5.16
CA THR A 542 -25.89 18.16 4.72
C THR A 542 -24.90 17.01 4.49
N ALA A 543 -23.84 17.24 3.71
CA ALA A 543 -22.76 16.27 3.49
C ALA A 543 -22.19 15.75 4.81
N GLN A 544 -21.97 16.64 5.78
CA GLN A 544 -21.47 16.25 7.10
C GLN A 544 -22.43 15.32 7.86
N GLU A 545 -23.72 15.66 7.90
CA GLU A 545 -24.73 14.84 8.58
C GLU A 545 -24.86 13.47 7.91
N LEU A 546 -24.89 13.41 6.57
CA LEU A 546 -24.97 12.15 5.84
C LEU A 546 -23.72 11.27 6.07
N ASN A 547 -22.53 11.85 6.04
CA ASN A 547 -21.29 11.14 6.32
C ASN A 547 -21.26 10.61 7.76
N THR A 548 -21.72 11.41 8.74
CA THR A 548 -21.86 10.97 10.14
C THR A 548 -22.80 9.78 10.27
N LEU A 549 -23.95 9.81 9.57
CA LEU A 549 -24.91 8.69 9.56
C LEU A 549 -24.31 7.44 8.90
N ARG A 550 -23.61 7.60 7.79
CA ARG A 550 -22.94 6.48 7.09
C ARG A 550 -21.89 5.85 8.00
N ASN A 551 -21.01 6.62 8.62
CA ASN A 551 -20.00 6.11 9.57
C ASN A 551 -20.61 5.49 10.85
N THR A 552 -21.79 5.94 11.26
CA THR A 552 -22.51 5.36 12.42
C THR A 552 -23.01 3.94 12.13
N TRP A 553 -23.51 3.70 10.91
CA TRP A 553 -24.21 2.46 10.57
C TRP A 553 -23.42 1.52 9.64
N LEU A 554 -22.48 2.06 8.86
CA LEU A 554 -21.69 1.33 7.90
C LEU A 554 -20.22 1.32 8.34
N GLY A 555 -19.52 0.24 8.05
CA GLY A 555 -18.08 0.17 8.28
C GLY A 555 -17.29 0.92 7.23
N SER A 556 -17.74 0.85 5.98
CA SER A 556 -17.24 1.67 4.89
C SER A 556 -18.28 1.81 3.80
N SER A 557 -18.22 2.91 3.06
CA SER A 557 -19.02 3.13 1.86
C SER A 557 -18.28 4.06 0.90
N GLY A 558 -18.49 3.87 -0.39
CA GLY A 558 -17.87 4.72 -1.42
C GLY A 558 -18.42 4.40 -2.80
N ALA A 559 -18.15 5.31 -3.74
CA ALA A 559 -18.41 5.11 -5.16
C ALA A 559 -17.11 5.23 -5.95
N TRP A 560 -16.92 4.36 -6.95
CA TRP A 560 -15.77 4.42 -7.84
C TRP A 560 -16.11 3.83 -9.19
N MET A 561 -15.25 4.02 -10.17
CA MET A 561 -15.35 3.39 -11.48
C MET A 561 -14.32 2.29 -11.62
N ASP A 562 -14.71 1.18 -12.26
CA ASP A 562 -13.81 0.11 -12.63
C ASP A 562 -14.23 -0.51 -13.97
N CYS A 563 -13.31 -1.20 -14.63
CA CYS A 563 -13.56 -1.87 -15.89
C CYS A 563 -12.74 -3.14 -16.02
N TRP A 564 -13.29 -4.14 -16.71
CA TRP A 564 -12.66 -5.44 -16.86
C TRP A 564 -12.87 -6.00 -18.27
N THR A 565 -11.81 -6.52 -18.85
CA THR A 565 -11.87 -7.23 -20.13
C THR A 565 -12.41 -8.64 -19.92
N GLY A 566 -13.59 -8.91 -20.46
CA GLY A 566 -14.29 -10.18 -20.35
C GLY A 566 -13.58 -11.34 -21.04
N ARG A 567 -13.97 -12.57 -20.68
CA ARG A 567 -13.50 -13.83 -21.28
C ARG A 567 -14.47 -14.38 -22.33
N GLN A 568 -15.62 -13.73 -22.48
CA GLN A 568 -16.61 -14.04 -23.51
C GLN A 568 -16.04 -13.79 -24.92
N GLU A 569 -16.68 -14.33 -25.94
CA GLU A 569 -16.34 -14.07 -27.34
C GLU A 569 -16.34 -12.56 -27.65
N GLY A 570 -15.31 -12.09 -28.34
CA GLY A 570 -15.13 -10.67 -28.64
C GLY A 570 -14.51 -9.86 -27.51
N ARG A 571 -14.15 -10.45 -26.39
CA ARG A 571 -13.43 -9.81 -25.26
C ARG A 571 -14.06 -8.46 -24.85
N PRO A 572 -15.36 -8.42 -24.46
CA PRO A 572 -16.03 -7.16 -24.16
C PRO A 572 -15.42 -6.47 -22.93
N CYS A 573 -15.34 -5.13 -22.96
CA CYS A 573 -14.97 -4.36 -21.78
C CYS A 573 -16.21 -4.04 -20.95
N HIS A 574 -16.21 -4.45 -19.69
CA HIS A 574 -17.29 -4.26 -18.72
C HIS A 574 -16.96 -3.07 -17.81
N ALA A 575 -17.30 -1.85 -18.24
CA ALA A 575 -17.16 -0.65 -17.42
C ALA A 575 -18.34 -0.48 -16.47
N LYS A 576 -18.07 -0.22 -15.19
CA LYS A 576 -19.05 -0.08 -14.13
C LYS A 576 -18.80 1.15 -13.27
N LEU A 577 -19.87 1.83 -12.91
CA LEU A 577 -19.90 2.64 -11.69
C LEU A 577 -20.28 1.69 -10.55
N ILE A 578 -19.46 1.63 -9.53
CA ILE A 578 -19.62 0.73 -8.40
C ILE A 578 -19.89 1.55 -7.15
N VAL A 579 -20.93 1.19 -6.42
CA VAL A 579 -21.18 1.71 -5.07
C VAL A 579 -21.04 0.54 -4.12
N GLY A 580 -20.04 0.60 -3.24
CA GLY A 580 -19.74 -0.45 -2.27
C GLY A 580 -20.06 0.00 -0.85
N MET A 581 -20.66 -0.89 -0.07
CA MET A 581 -20.97 -0.69 1.34
C MET A 581 -20.62 -1.94 2.12
N SER A 582 -19.83 -1.80 3.18
CA SER A 582 -19.55 -2.88 4.14
C SER A 582 -20.22 -2.57 5.48
N MET A 583 -20.74 -3.60 6.15
CA MET A 583 -21.53 -3.40 7.37
C MET A 583 -21.69 -4.68 8.19
N LEU A 584 -22.15 -4.52 9.42
CA LEU A 584 -22.75 -5.63 10.16
C LEU A 584 -24.16 -5.93 9.60
N GLU A 585 -24.56 -7.20 9.56
CA GLU A 585 -25.85 -7.63 8.99
C GLU A 585 -27.05 -6.82 9.49
N ARG A 586 -27.08 -6.46 10.78
CA ARG A 586 -28.15 -5.64 11.39
C ARG A 586 -28.32 -4.24 10.79
N SER A 587 -27.30 -3.74 10.09
CA SER A 587 -27.30 -2.42 9.48
C SER A 587 -27.77 -2.41 8.03
N LEU A 588 -28.11 -3.54 7.44
CA LEU A 588 -28.47 -3.66 6.01
C LEU A 588 -29.67 -2.78 5.61
N GLU A 589 -30.66 -2.63 6.46
CA GLU A 589 -31.79 -1.71 6.23
C GLU A 589 -31.33 -0.25 6.11
N LYS A 590 -30.44 0.17 7.03
CA LYS A 590 -29.82 1.51 6.98
C LYS A 590 -28.92 1.72 5.79
N ALA A 591 -28.19 0.71 5.35
CA ALA A 591 -27.40 0.77 4.11
C ALA A 591 -28.26 1.05 2.87
N VAL A 592 -29.40 0.37 2.75
CA VAL A 592 -30.36 0.60 1.65
C VAL A 592 -30.98 2.00 1.73
N GLU A 593 -31.35 2.48 2.92
CA GLU A 593 -31.90 3.81 3.15
C GLU A 593 -30.89 4.92 2.80
N LEU A 594 -29.71 4.89 3.43
CA LEU A 594 -28.67 5.92 3.26
C LEU A 594 -28.06 5.89 1.85
N GLY A 595 -27.85 4.69 1.28
CA GLY A 595 -27.39 4.54 -0.11
C GLY A 595 -28.44 5.09 -1.12
N SER A 596 -29.73 4.88 -0.85
CA SER A 596 -30.80 5.46 -1.69
C SER A 596 -30.78 6.99 -1.66
N GLU A 597 -30.67 7.58 -0.49
CA GLU A 597 -30.58 9.04 -0.34
C GLU A 597 -29.34 9.59 -1.04
N TRP A 598 -28.16 9.03 -0.74
CA TRP A 598 -26.89 9.48 -1.31
C TRP A 598 -26.89 9.44 -2.84
N LEU A 599 -27.45 8.41 -3.46
CA LEU A 599 -27.42 8.26 -4.91
C LEU A 599 -28.52 9.06 -5.63
N TYR A 600 -29.70 9.21 -5.04
CA TYR A 600 -30.86 9.73 -5.76
C TYR A 600 -31.34 11.11 -5.29
N GLU A 601 -30.83 11.59 -4.16
CA GLU A 601 -31.29 12.88 -3.59
C GLU A 601 -30.14 13.91 -3.46
N THR A 602 -28.94 13.62 -4.01
CA THR A 602 -27.78 14.53 -3.98
C THR A 602 -28.00 15.77 -4.85
N LYS A 603 -27.55 16.94 -4.35
CA LYS A 603 -27.66 18.27 -5.00
C LYS A 603 -26.35 18.63 -5.68
N PHE A 604 -26.37 18.83 -6.99
CA PHE A 604 -25.21 19.19 -7.81
C PHE A 604 -25.11 20.71 -8.12
N SER A 605 -25.91 21.55 -7.48
CA SER A 605 -25.96 22.98 -7.77
C SER A 605 -26.02 23.82 -6.50
N GLY A 606 -25.57 25.05 -6.62
CA GLY A 606 -25.53 26.02 -5.54
C GLY A 606 -24.11 26.25 -5.00
N PRO A 607 -23.94 27.30 -4.18
CA PRO A 607 -22.60 27.74 -3.73
C PRO A 607 -21.81 26.67 -2.98
N GLN A 608 -22.50 25.82 -2.24
CA GLN A 608 -21.86 24.69 -1.52
C GLN A 608 -21.29 23.65 -2.49
N ALA A 609 -22.10 23.24 -3.49
CA ALA A 609 -21.65 22.27 -4.49
C ALA A 609 -20.51 22.83 -5.36
N GLU A 610 -20.58 24.08 -5.77
CA GLU A 610 -19.54 24.75 -6.56
C GLU A 610 -18.21 24.82 -5.79
N ALA A 611 -18.25 25.16 -4.50
CA ALA A 611 -17.06 25.18 -3.64
C ALA A 611 -16.49 23.79 -3.40
N ALA A 612 -17.33 22.74 -3.29
CA ALA A 612 -16.89 21.37 -3.18
C ALA A 612 -16.17 20.91 -4.45
N MET A 613 -16.72 21.18 -5.64
CA MET A 613 -16.11 20.83 -6.92
C MET A 613 -14.74 21.50 -7.12
N GLU A 614 -14.62 22.79 -6.81
CA GLU A 614 -13.35 23.53 -6.88
C GLU A 614 -12.30 22.92 -5.95
N ARG A 615 -12.68 22.66 -4.70
CA ARG A 615 -11.79 22.06 -3.68
C ARG A 615 -11.32 20.69 -4.10
N VAL A 616 -12.23 19.79 -4.46
CA VAL A 616 -11.88 18.41 -4.85
C VAL A 616 -11.00 18.40 -6.10
N ALA A 617 -11.31 19.23 -7.10
CA ALA A 617 -10.46 19.35 -8.30
C ALA A 617 -9.04 19.82 -7.94
N SER A 618 -8.89 20.80 -7.04
CA SER A 618 -7.59 21.29 -6.58
C SER A 618 -6.80 20.21 -5.81
N GLN A 619 -7.48 19.46 -4.95
CA GLN A 619 -6.88 18.34 -4.21
C GLN A 619 -6.46 17.19 -5.14
N GLN A 620 -7.30 16.85 -6.14
CA GLN A 620 -6.94 15.82 -7.13
C GLN A 620 -5.72 16.20 -7.96
N LYS A 621 -5.60 17.47 -8.39
CA LYS A 621 -4.39 17.95 -9.08
C LYS A 621 -3.14 17.70 -8.23
N LEU A 622 -3.15 18.20 -7.00
CA LEU A 622 -2.02 18.07 -6.07
C LEU A 622 -1.65 16.59 -5.79
N LEU A 623 -2.66 15.74 -5.57
CA LEU A 623 -2.47 14.32 -5.34
C LEU A 623 -1.82 13.62 -6.54
N MET A 624 -2.23 13.96 -7.77
CA MET A 624 -1.66 13.37 -8.98
C MET A 624 -0.21 13.79 -9.19
N GLU A 625 0.14 15.05 -8.98
CA GLU A 625 1.52 15.54 -9.05
C GLU A 625 2.44 14.78 -8.09
N GLN A 626 1.99 14.54 -6.85
CA GLN A 626 2.74 13.72 -5.90
C GLN A 626 2.86 12.25 -6.35
N LYS A 627 1.80 11.68 -6.93
CA LYS A 627 1.81 10.30 -7.42
C LYS A 627 2.74 10.11 -8.62
N PHE A 628 2.86 11.08 -9.53
CA PHE A 628 3.82 11.01 -10.64
C PHE A 628 5.26 10.81 -10.14
N LEU A 629 5.62 11.47 -9.04
CA LEU A 629 6.95 11.33 -8.43
C LEU A 629 7.17 9.99 -7.71
N ARG A 630 6.12 9.34 -7.20
CA ARG A 630 6.23 8.09 -6.42
C ARG A 630 5.95 6.84 -7.24
N GLU A 631 5.04 6.93 -8.19
CA GLU A 631 4.44 5.79 -8.90
C GLU A 631 4.52 5.95 -10.44
N GLY A 632 5.47 6.74 -10.95
CA GLY A 632 5.59 7.07 -12.38
C GLY A 632 5.56 5.87 -13.30
N HIS A 633 6.09 4.70 -12.89
CA HIS A 633 6.03 3.46 -13.65
C HIS A 633 4.59 2.97 -13.89
N ALA A 634 3.69 3.14 -12.92
CA ALA A 634 2.29 2.73 -13.05
C ALA A 634 1.54 3.64 -14.05
N PHE A 635 1.79 4.96 -13.97
CA PHE A 635 1.24 5.93 -14.93
C PHE A 635 1.78 5.72 -16.35
N ALA A 636 3.09 5.44 -16.47
CA ALA A 636 3.70 5.12 -17.76
C ALA A 636 3.12 3.84 -18.37
N ALA A 637 2.92 2.79 -17.57
CA ALA A 637 2.32 1.53 -18.04
C ALA A 637 0.86 1.74 -18.48
N MET A 638 0.05 2.45 -17.68
CA MET A 638 -1.34 2.78 -18.00
C MET A 638 -1.43 3.61 -19.29
N ARG A 639 -0.60 4.66 -19.42
CA ARG A 639 -0.55 5.53 -20.60
C ARG A 639 -0.19 4.76 -21.88
N ALA A 640 0.82 3.90 -21.83
CA ALA A 640 1.25 3.10 -22.96
C ALA A 640 0.21 2.01 -23.32
N ALA A 641 -0.37 1.33 -22.32
CA ALA A 641 -1.38 0.28 -22.53
C ALA A 641 -2.69 0.83 -23.14
N ALA A 642 -3.01 2.11 -22.90
CA ALA A 642 -4.18 2.78 -23.47
C ALA A 642 -4.23 2.79 -25.00
N HIS A 643 -3.10 2.58 -25.68
CA HIS A 643 -3.03 2.42 -27.14
C HIS A 643 -3.48 1.04 -27.62
N PHE A 644 -3.57 0.05 -26.74
CA PHE A 644 -3.80 -1.35 -27.08
C PHE A 644 -5.05 -1.95 -26.45
N SER A 645 -5.56 -1.37 -25.38
CA SER A 645 -6.64 -1.90 -24.59
C SER A 645 -7.70 -0.84 -24.26
N VAL A 646 -8.99 -1.19 -24.46
CA VAL A 646 -10.12 -0.34 -24.08
C VAL A 646 -10.22 -0.19 -22.56
N GLU A 647 -9.88 -1.24 -21.79
CA GLU A 647 -9.79 -1.21 -20.33
C GLU A 647 -8.74 -0.18 -19.86
N SER A 648 -7.53 -0.26 -20.42
CA SER A 648 -6.46 0.70 -20.10
C SER A 648 -6.75 2.11 -20.60
N ALA A 649 -7.42 2.28 -21.76
CA ALA A 649 -7.81 3.59 -22.26
C ALA A 649 -8.81 4.28 -21.32
N LEU A 650 -9.79 3.53 -20.79
CA LEU A 650 -10.71 4.06 -19.79
C LEU A 650 -9.98 4.38 -18.47
N SER A 651 -9.09 3.50 -18.01
CA SER A 651 -8.30 3.73 -16.80
C SER A 651 -7.44 4.99 -16.91
N GLU A 652 -6.83 5.24 -18.07
CA GLU A 652 -6.04 6.43 -18.37
C GLU A 652 -6.90 7.72 -18.33
N ARG A 653 -8.15 7.67 -18.81
CA ARG A 653 -9.10 8.79 -18.72
C ARG A 653 -9.56 9.08 -17.30
N CYS A 654 -9.56 8.09 -16.42
CA CYS A 654 -10.04 8.23 -15.04
C CYS A 654 -8.90 8.51 -14.06
N ASN A 655 -7.69 8.00 -14.31
CA ASN A 655 -6.62 8.01 -13.30
C ASN A 655 -5.25 8.39 -13.89
N GLY A 656 -5.13 8.61 -15.21
CA GLY A 656 -3.86 8.84 -15.88
C GLY A 656 -3.58 10.31 -16.19
N VAL A 657 -2.63 10.54 -17.10
CA VAL A 657 -2.24 11.90 -17.57
C VAL A 657 -3.41 12.63 -18.21
N SER A 658 -4.29 11.92 -18.94
CA SER A 658 -5.48 12.52 -19.53
C SER A 658 -6.45 13.08 -18.48
N TYR A 659 -6.57 12.40 -17.33
CA TYR A 659 -7.35 12.91 -16.20
C TYR A 659 -6.70 14.13 -15.56
N TYR A 660 -5.38 14.12 -15.39
CA TYR A 660 -4.65 15.28 -14.89
C TYR A 660 -4.88 16.52 -15.77
N HIS A 661 -4.77 16.37 -17.10
CA HIS A 661 -5.05 17.45 -18.04
C HIS A 661 -6.49 17.96 -17.93
N TYR A 662 -7.46 17.04 -17.78
CA TYR A 662 -8.87 17.41 -17.59
C TYR A 662 -9.05 18.25 -16.32
N ILE A 663 -8.41 17.87 -15.20
CA ILE A 663 -8.48 18.64 -13.94
C ILE A 663 -7.82 20.03 -14.10
N CYS A 664 -6.65 20.12 -14.74
CA CYS A 664 -5.99 21.40 -15.01
C CYS A 664 -6.88 22.34 -15.84
N GLU A 665 -7.51 21.80 -16.90
CA GLU A 665 -8.43 22.56 -17.75
C GLU A 665 -9.67 23.04 -16.99
N LEU A 666 -10.21 22.23 -16.08
CA LEU A 666 -11.34 22.63 -15.22
C LEU A 666 -10.96 23.80 -14.29
N LEU A 667 -9.79 23.71 -13.66
CA LEU A 667 -9.29 24.76 -12.77
C LEU A 667 -9.02 26.08 -13.49
N GLU A 668 -8.51 26.00 -14.72
CA GLU A 668 -8.30 27.18 -15.57
C GLU A 668 -9.64 27.86 -15.97
N LYS A 669 -10.66 27.07 -16.33
CA LYS A 669 -11.96 27.57 -16.76
C LYS A 669 -12.81 28.09 -15.62
N ALA A 670 -12.73 27.47 -14.45
CA ALA A 670 -13.45 27.76 -13.22
C ALA A 670 -14.99 27.97 -13.40
N ASP A 671 -15.62 27.22 -14.34
CA ASP A 671 -17.07 27.25 -14.56
C ASP A 671 -17.77 26.13 -13.82
N TRP A 672 -17.81 26.25 -12.49
CA TRP A 672 -18.36 25.25 -11.59
C TRP A 672 -19.89 25.07 -11.75
N THR A 673 -20.62 26.11 -12.12
CA THR A 673 -22.06 26.02 -12.41
C THR A 673 -22.31 25.10 -13.61
N ALA A 674 -21.54 25.26 -14.71
CA ALA A 674 -21.67 24.37 -15.87
C ALA A 674 -21.23 22.94 -15.55
N LEU A 675 -20.17 22.76 -14.76
CA LEU A 675 -19.71 21.45 -14.30
C LEU A 675 -20.77 20.73 -13.49
N GLY A 676 -21.37 21.40 -12.48
CA GLY A 676 -22.42 20.81 -11.65
C GLY A 676 -23.63 20.36 -12.45
N LYS A 677 -24.07 21.17 -13.44
CA LYS A 677 -25.13 20.77 -14.36
C LYS A 677 -24.76 19.54 -15.21
N LYS A 678 -23.51 19.48 -15.73
CA LYS A 678 -23.02 18.33 -16.49
C LYS A 678 -22.97 17.08 -15.61
N MET A 679 -22.46 17.19 -14.39
CA MET A 679 -22.42 16.10 -13.42
C MET A 679 -23.81 15.55 -13.11
N GLU A 680 -24.81 16.43 -12.86
CA GLU A 680 -26.19 16.05 -12.61
C GLU A 680 -26.82 15.28 -13.79
N GLU A 681 -26.59 15.76 -15.02
CA GLU A 681 -27.09 15.11 -16.24
C GLU A 681 -26.46 13.73 -16.44
N LEU A 682 -25.15 13.61 -16.24
CA LEU A 682 -24.41 12.34 -16.33
C LEU A 682 -24.88 11.34 -15.26
N TRP A 683 -24.97 11.79 -14.01
CA TRP A 683 -25.42 10.97 -12.90
C TRP A 683 -26.82 10.42 -13.11
N LYS A 684 -27.78 11.28 -13.47
CA LYS A 684 -29.14 10.87 -13.81
C LYS A 684 -29.18 9.93 -15.01
N SER A 685 -28.28 10.07 -15.97
CA SER A 685 -28.17 9.20 -17.13
C SER A 685 -27.72 7.80 -16.73
N VAL A 686 -26.70 7.68 -15.86
CA VAL A 686 -26.22 6.39 -15.34
C VAL A 686 -27.30 5.67 -14.55
N LEU A 687 -27.96 6.39 -13.62
CA LEU A 687 -29.02 5.81 -12.78
C LEU A 687 -30.28 5.43 -13.57
N LYS A 688 -30.63 6.15 -14.65
CA LYS A 688 -31.80 5.86 -15.50
C LYS A 688 -31.63 4.63 -16.39
N LYS A 689 -30.39 4.23 -16.72
CA LYS A 689 -30.16 3.05 -17.59
C LYS A 689 -30.64 1.75 -16.96
N ASN A 690 -30.84 1.71 -15.64
CA ASN A 690 -31.43 0.60 -14.88
C ASN A 690 -30.83 -0.80 -15.21
N ALA A 691 -29.62 -0.85 -15.78
CA ALA A 691 -28.87 -2.10 -15.94
C ALA A 691 -28.12 -2.42 -14.64
N LEU A 692 -28.84 -2.29 -13.51
CA LEU A 692 -28.30 -2.49 -12.17
C LEU A 692 -28.10 -3.96 -11.86
N THR A 693 -26.92 -4.31 -11.36
CA THR A 693 -26.65 -5.56 -10.66
C THR A 693 -26.41 -5.26 -9.21
N VAL A 694 -27.16 -5.89 -8.32
CA VAL A 694 -26.99 -5.82 -6.86
C VAL A 694 -26.30 -7.10 -6.43
N SER A 695 -25.13 -7.00 -5.80
CA SER A 695 -24.42 -8.17 -5.28
C SER A 695 -24.36 -8.10 -3.76
N LEU A 696 -24.83 -9.16 -3.12
CA LEU A 696 -24.81 -9.34 -1.66
C LEU A 696 -23.87 -10.49 -1.30
N HIS A 697 -22.84 -10.17 -0.53
CA HIS A 697 -21.98 -11.15 0.14
C HIS A 697 -22.33 -11.14 1.63
N GLY A 698 -22.99 -12.21 2.10
CA GLY A 698 -23.53 -12.27 3.46
C GLY A 698 -24.34 -13.52 3.70
N SER A 699 -25.00 -13.59 4.86
CA SER A 699 -25.83 -14.73 5.25
C SER A 699 -27.12 -14.86 4.43
N ASP A 700 -27.79 -16.02 4.48
CA ASP A 700 -29.11 -16.21 3.89
C ASP A 700 -30.17 -15.30 4.56
N ALA A 701 -29.99 -14.94 5.83
CA ALA A 701 -30.88 -14.01 6.54
C ALA A 701 -30.72 -12.57 6.00
N ALA A 702 -29.50 -12.16 5.67
CA ALA A 702 -29.23 -10.89 4.99
C ALA A 702 -29.91 -10.86 3.61
N LEU A 703 -29.85 -11.96 2.83
CA LEU A 703 -30.54 -12.09 1.57
C LEU A 703 -32.05 -11.93 1.71
N ASP A 704 -32.65 -12.61 2.68
CA ASP A 704 -34.11 -12.52 2.95
C ASP A 704 -34.53 -11.10 3.33
N THR A 705 -33.65 -10.38 4.05
CA THR A 705 -33.85 -8.99 4.41
C THR A 705 -33.77 -8.09 3.15
N LEU A 706 -32.72 -8.23 2.36
CA LEU A 706 -32.54 -7.45 1.13
C LEU A 706 -33.69 -7.66 0.13
N LYS A 707 -34.19 -8.89 -0.02
CA LYS A 707 -35.36 -9.21 -0.88
C LYS A 707 -36.62 -8.47 -0.46
N LYS A 708 -36.82 -8.19 0.81
CA LYS A 708 -37.96 -7.40 1.31
C LYS A 708 -37.77 -5.91 1.08
N LEU A 709 -36.55 -5.41 1.21
CA LEU A 709 -36.22 -3.99 1.10
C LEU A 709 -36.13 -3.50 -0.35
N LEU A 710 -35.53 -4.28 -1.25
CA LEU A 710 -35.18 -3.86 -2.60
C LEU A 710 -36.40 -3.39 -3.41
N PRO A 711 -37.59 -4.05 -3.37
CA PRO A 711 -38.76 -3.58 -4.13
C PRO A 711 -39.32 -2.23 -3.71
N GLY A 712 -39.06 -1.79 -2.46
CA GLY A 712 -39.50 -0.50 -1.93
C GLY A 712 -38.43 0.59 -1.95
N SER A 713 -37.21 0.28 -2.38
CA SER A 713 -36.08 1.20 -2.42
C SER A 713 -36.00 2.00 -3.71
N SER A 714 -35.18 3.05 -3.73
CA SER A 714 -34.88 3.83 -4.95
C SER A 714 -34.08 3.00 -5.99
N PHE A 715 -33.55 1.85 -5.62
CA PHE A 715 -32.87 0.91 -6.52
C PHE A 715 -33.82 0.10 -7.40
N ALA A 716 -35.12 0.03 -7.03
CA ALA A 716 -36.13 -0.70 -7.80
C ALA A 716 -36.43 0.00 -9.13
N ALA A 717 -36.66 -0.80 -10.17
CA ALA A 717 -37.10 -0.35 -11.48
C ALA A 717 -38.22 -1.26 -11.99
N GLU A 718 -39.11 -0.73 -12.86
CA GLU A 718 -40.18 -1.54 -13.47
C GLU A 718 -39.63 -2.65 -14.37
N LYS A 719 -38.50 -2.38 -15.04
CA LYS A 719 -37.83 -3.30 -15.96
C LYS A 719 -36.33 -3.09 -15.95
N ARG A 720 -35.58 -4.17 -15.96
CA ARG A 720 -34.14 -4.15 -16.17
C ARG A 720 -33.79 -3.57 -17.54
N GLY A 721 -32.84 -2.64 -17.58
CA GLY A 721 -32.19 -2.15 -18.79
C GLY A 721 -31.24 -3.19 -19.39
N GLU A 722 -30.73 -2.91 -20.57
CA GLU A 722 -29.74 -3.73 -21.25
C GLU A 722 -28.32 -3.25 -20.88
N ALA A 723 -27.50 -4.14 -20.32
CA ALA A 723 -26.07 -3.92 -20.13
C ALA A 723 -25.36 -4.05 -21.48
N LYS A 724 -24.42 -3.13 -21.76
CA LYS A 724 -23.66 -3.11 -23.01
C LYS A 724 -22.16 -3.06 -22.71
N PRO A 725 -21.32 -3.64 -23.58
CA PRO A 725 -19.89 -3.40 -23.50
C PRO A 725 -19.57 -1.91 -23.65
N TYR A 726 -18.58 -1.44 -22.90
CA TYR A 726 -17.97 -0.15 -23.15
C TYR A 726 -17.05 -0.25 -24.37
N THR A 727 -17.07 0.75 -25.22
CA THR A 727 -16.25 0.81 -26.45
C THR A 727 -15.66 2.20 -26.60
N GLU A 728 -14.42 2.23 -27.01
CA GLU A 728 -13.67 3.43 -27.32
C GLU A 728 -12.78 3.18 -28.55
N GLU A 729 -12.59 4.19 -29.40
CA GLU A 729 -11.62 4.14 -30.48
C GLU A 729 -10.23 4.43 -29.89
N LEU A 730 -9.33 3.45 -30.00
CA LEU A 730 -7.98 3.58 -29.48
C LEU A 730 -7.14 4.51 -30.36
N THR A 731 -6.32 5.34 -29.71
CA THR A 731 -5.38 6.21 -30.40
C THR A 731 -4.22 5.43 -31.02
N ALA A 732 -3.63 5.97 -32.10
CA ALA A 732 -2.44 5.36 -32.68
C ALA A 732 -1.29 5.31 -31.66
N PRO A 733 -0.45 4.26 -31.67
CA PRO A 733 0.72 4.16 -30.78
C PRO A 733 1.67 5.34 -30.92
N VAL A 734 2.07 5.94 -29.81
CA VAL A 734 2.99 7.09 -29.71
C VAL A 734 3.95 6.88 -28.54
N ASN A 735 5.25 7.06 -28.77
CA ASN A 735 6.25 7.03 -27.70
C ASN A 735 6.26 8.39 -27.00
N GLU A 736 6.06 8.42 -25.68
CA GLU A 736 5.92 9.68 -24.94
C GLU A 736 6.91 9.75 -23.76
N ALA A 737 7.42 10.96 -23.50
CA ALA A 737 8.21 11.23 -22.31
C ALA A 737 7.57 12.36 -21.49
N PHE A 738 7.38 12.14 -20.21
CA PHE A 738 6.88 13.10 -19.23
C PHE A 738 8.02 13.51 -18.30
N ILE A 739 8.39 14.79 -18.35
CA ILE A 739 9.40 15.36 -17.47
C ILE A 739 8.72 15.65 -16.12
N ILE A 740 9.30 15.08 -15.07
CA ILE A 740 8.89 15.26 -13.69
C ILE A 740 10.09 15.79 -12.86
N ASP A 741 9.79 16.46 -11.76
CA ASP A 741 10.81 17.05 -10.87
C ASP A 741 11.32 15.99 -9.86
N GLY A 742 11.95 14.93 -10.38
CA GLY A 742 12.51 13.83 -9.60
C GLY A 742 13.85 13.37 -10.17
N GLY A 743 14.84 13.08 -9.34
CA GLY A 743 16.18 12.64 -9.77
C GLY A 743 16.27 11.21 -10.32
N VAL A 744 15.14 10.56 -10.67
CA VAL A 744 15.05 9.16 -11.11
C VAL A 744 14.09 9.02 -12.28
N ASN A 745 14.17 7.89 -12.99
CA ASN A 745 13.32 7.60 -14.12
C ASN A 745 12.44 6.37 -13.84
N TYR A 746 11.33 6.29 -14.59
CA TYR A 746 10.37 5.20 -14.59
C TYR A 746 10.13 4.80 -16.05
N ASP A 747 10.94 3.87 -16.55
CA ASP A 747 10.94 3.47 -17.96
C ASP A 747 9.96 2.33 -18.17
N VAL A 748 9.09 2.44 -19.16
CA VAL A 748 8.10 1.41 -19.47
C VAL A 748 8.05 1.16 -20.98
N LEU A 749 7.93 -0.13 -21.34
CA LEU A 749 7.67 -0.58 -22.71
C LEU A 749 6.48 -1.55 -22.67
N VAL A 750 5.35 -1.17 -23.29
CA VAL A 750 4.10 -1.97 -23.34
C VAL A 750 3.85 -2.46 -24.77
N TRP A 751 3.37 -3.68 -24.94
CA TRP A 751 2.94 -4.25 -26.23
C TRP A 751 1.68 -5.08 -26.10
N PRO A 752 0.87 -5.23 -27.18
CA PRO A 752 -0.31 -6.08 -27.17
C PRO A 752 0.07 -7.56 -27.21
N MET A 753 -0.71 -8.38 -26.54
CA MET A 753 -0.52 -9.83 -26.51
C MET A 753 -1.84 -10.59 -26.66
N GLU A 754 -1.77 -11.83 -27.14
CA GLU A 754 -2.82 -12.81 -26.91
C GLU A 754 -2.64 -13.40 -25.50
N ARG A 755 -3.68 -13.33 -24.67
CA ARG A 755 -3.60 -13.83 -23.30
C ARG A 755 -3.33 -15.33 -23.24
N ARG A 756 -2.25 -15.69 -22.56
CA ARG A 756 -1.87 -17.06 -22.18
C ARG A 756 -1.26 -17.04 -20.79
N LEU A 757 -1.75 -17.90 -19.90
CA LEU A 757 -1.19 -17.95 -18.55
C LEU A 757 0.23 -18.48 -18.49
N GLU A 758 0.65 -19.30 -19.44
CA GLU A 758 2.01 -19.81 -19.60
C GLU A 758 3.03 -18.65 -19.69
N ARG A 759 2.64 -17.49 -20.22
CA ARG A 759 3.48 -16.28 -20.27
C ARG A 759 3.81 -15.72 -18.92
N LYS A 760 3.04 -16.01 -17.87
CA LYS A 760 3.40 -15.65 -16.50
C LYS A 760 4.68 -16.34 -16.03
N VAL A 761 4.98 -17.53 -16.56
CA VAL A 761 6.26 -18.22 -16.30
C VAL A 761 7.39 -17.44 -16.99
N LEU A 762 7.23 -17.05 -18.26
CA LEU A 762 8.21 -16.22 -18.97
C LEU A 762 8.43 -14.88 -18.26
N ALA A 763 7.36 -14.19 -17.86
CA ALA A 763 7.45 -12.92 -17.15
C ALA A 763 8.25 -13.05 -15.85
N ARG A 764 8.09 -14.17 -15.14
CA ARG A 764 8.88 -14.47 -13.94
C ARG A 764 10.35 -14.70 -14.25
N VAL A 765 10.64 -15.48 -15.29
CA VAL A 765 12.03 -15.71 -15.75
C VAL A 765 12.67 -14.41 -16.18
N MET A 766 11.99 -13.60 -17.00
CA MET A 766 12.46 -12.29 -17.45
C MET A 766 12.77 -11.36 -16.26
N SER A 767 11.85 -11.26 -15.33
CA SER A 767 12.01 -10.40 -14.14
C SER A 767 13.20 -10.80 -13.29
N TYR A 768 13.33 -12.08 -12.91
CA TYR A 768 14.26 -12.51 -11.87
C TYR A 768 15.56 -13.12 -12.39
N GLU A 769 15.58 -13.65 -13.62
CA GLU A 769 16.80 -14.23 -14.22
C GLU A 769 17.56 -13.25 -15.11
N TYR A 770 16.90 -12.15 -15.56
CA TYR A 770 17.52 -11.20 -16.47
C TYR A 770 17.44 -9.75 -15.98
N LEU A 771 16.25 -9.20 -15.81
CA LEU A 771 16.07 -7.79 -15.47
C LEU A 771 16.63 -7.46 -14.10
N TRP A 772 16.36 -8.29 -13.10
CA TRP A 772 16.83 -8.04 -11.73
C TRP A 772 18.34 -7.88 -11.69
N HIS A 773 19.07 -8.77 -12.35
CA HIS A 773 20.53 -8.66 -12.41
C HIS A 773 20.98 -7.42 -13.18
N ASN A 774 20.51 -7.21 -14.40
CA ASN A 774 21.05 -6.17 -15.27
C ASN A 774 20.57 -4.76 -14.93
N ILE A 775 19.31 -4.60 -14.49
CA ILE A 775 18.68 -3.30 -14.21
C ILE A 775 18.86 -2.90 -12.73
N ARG A 776 18.62 -3.83 -11.79
CA ARG A 776 18.71 -3.51 -10.37
C ARG A 776 20.13 -3.67 -9.83
N GLU A 777 20.75 -4.88 -9.96
CA GLU A 777 22.04 -5.15 -9.34
C GLU A 777 23.21 -4.43 -10.05
N VAL A 778 23.18 -4.39 -11.37
CA VAL A 778 24.21 -3.72 -12.18
C VAL A 778 23.81 -2.29 -12.49
N GLY A 779 22.54 -2.04 -12.85
CA GLY A 779 22.03 -0.75 -13.24
C GLY A 779 21.71 0.18 -12.07
N GLY A 780 21.50 -0.34 -10.87
CA GLY A 780 21.23 0.47 -9.68
C GLY A 780 19.78 0.94 -9.51
N ALA A 781 18.85 0.48 -10.36
CA ALA A 781 17.43 0.75 -10.18
C ALA A 781 16.90 0.08 -8.91
N TYR A 782 15.92 0.69 -8.25
CA TYR A 782 15.29 0.10 -7.06
C TYR A 782 14.44 -1.13 -7.39
N GLY A 783 13.75 -1.13 -8.53
CA GLY A 783 12.93 -2.24 -8.95
C GLY A 783 12.81 -2.35 -10.47
N THR A 784 12.47 -3.53 -10.94
CA THR A 784 12.22 -3.83 -12.36
C THR A 784 11.41 -5.11 -12.48
N GLY A 785 10.75 -5.30 -13.60
CA GLY A 785 10.04 -6.54 -13.88
C GLY A 785 9.34 -6.58 -15.21
N MET A 786 8.77 -7.76 -15.50
CA MET A 786 7.84 -8.00 -16.59
C MET A 786 6.47 -8.37 -16.03
N VAL A 787 5.43 -7.77 -16.55
CA VAL A 787 4.05 -7.96 -16.10
C VAL A 787 3.16 -8.38 -17.27
N THR A 788 2.31 -9.39 -17.03
CA THR A 788 1.24 -9.79 -17.96
C THR A 788 -0.10 -9.36 -17.37
N GLN A 789 -0.86 -8.55 -18.10
CA GLN A 789 -2.16 -8.04 -17.65
C GLN A 789 -3.34 -8.90 -18.14
N ASN A 790 -4.53 -8.63 -17.62
CA ASN A 790 -5.74 -9.34 -18.03
C ASN A 790 -6.42 -8.72 -19.25
N ASP A 791 -6.00 -7.53 -19.65
CA ASP A 791 -6.52 -6.70 -20.74
C ASP A 791 -5.81 -6.91 -22.09
N ASP A 792 -5.08 -8.02 -22.21
CA ASP A 792 -4.31 -8.39 -23.39
C ASP A 792 -3.10 -7.50 -23.67
N THR A 793 -2.47 -6.96 -22.61
CA THR A 793 -1.19 -6.24 -22.68
C THR A 793 -0.11 -6.88 -21.81
N GLU A 794 1.14 -6.72 -22.19
CA GLU A 794 2.35 -7.06 -21.44
C GLU A 794 3.28 -5.86 -21.41
N TYR A 795 4.06 -5.73 -20.33
CA TYR A 795 5.05 -4.67 -20.25
C TYR A 795 6.29 -5.02 -19.44
N LEU A 796 7.38 -4.33 -19.76
CA LEU A 796 8.60 -4.21 -18.96
C LEU A 796 8.62 -2.85 -18.29
N TYR A 797 9.14 -2.80 -17.07
CA TYR A 797 9.27 -1.54 -16.35
C TYR A 797 10.55 -1.45 -15.53
N THR A 798 10.99 -0.21 -15.27
CA THR A 798 11.93 0.12 -14.20
C THR A 798 11.23 0.99 -13.14
N TYR A 799 11.75 0.97 -11.92
CA TYR A 799 11.25 1.75 -10.81
C TYR A 799 12.40 2.44 -10.10
N ARG A 800 12.37 3.77 -10.05
CA ARG A 800 13.45 4.62 -9.54
C ARG A 800 14.81 4.25 -10.16
N ASP A 801 14.88 4.38 -11.47
CA ASP A 801 16.06 4.01 -12.26
C ASP A 801 16.94 5.26 -12.51
N PRO A 802 18.25 5.21 -12.21
CA PRO A 802 19.17 6.28 -12.58
C PRO A 802 19.44 6.35 -14.10
N HIS A 803 19.08 5.29 -14.87
CA HIS A 803 19.35 5.16 -16.29
C HIS A 803 18.07 5.08 -17.10
N LEU A 804 18.05 5.71 -18.27
CA LEU A 804 16.90 5.66 -19.18
C LEU A 804 17.25 4.87 -20.47
N LYS A 805 18.23 5.33 -21.20
CA LYS A 805 18.58 4.76 -22.51
C LYS A 805 19.12 3.34 -22.40
N GLU A 806 20.02 3.12 -21.46
CA GLU A 806 20.65 1.83 -21.18
C GLU A 806 19.62 0.79 -20.73
N SER A 807 18.58 1.23 -20.02
CA SER A 807 17.50 0.36 -19.57
C SER A 807 16.64 -0.13 -20.72
N TYR A 808 16.28 0.72 -21.68
CA TYR A 808 15.62 0.28 -22.92
C TYR A 808 16.51 -0.62 -23.78
N GLU A 809 17.82 -0.37 -23.85
CA GLU A 809 18.77 -1.25 -24.53
C GLU A 809 18.85 -2.62 -23.86
N THR A 810 18.78 -2.65 -22.52
CA THR A 810 18.75 -3.88 -21.73
C THR A 810 17.45 -4.65 -21.96
N PHE A 811 16.30 -3.99 -21.98
CA PHE A 811 15.04 -4.62 -22.35
C PHE A 811 15.13 -5.34 -23.71
N ALA A 812 15.70 -4.70 -24.71
CA ALA A 812 15.81 -5.25 -26.06
C ALA A 812 16.70 -6.52 -26.15
N LYS A 813 17.69 -6.69 -25.28
CA LYS A 813 18.60 -7.84 -25.26
C LYS A 813 18.02 -9.07 -24.55
N GLY A 814 17.08 -8.87 -23.62
CA GLY A 814 16.53 -9.90 -22.75
C GLY A 814 15.97 -11.13 -23.47
N PRO A 815 15.10 -10.98 -24.50
CA PRO A 815 14.51 -12.11 -25.20
C PRO A 815 15.54 -13.09 -25.80
N ALA A 816 16.59 -12.57 -26.44
CA ALA A 816 17.64 -13.39 -27.06
C ALA A 816 18.47 -14.13 -26.01
N GLU A 817 18.76 -13.50 -24.89
CA GLU A 817 19.48 -14.14 -23.79
C GLU A 817 18.67 -15.26 -23.16
N LEU A 818 17.40 -15.05 -22.87
CA LEU A 818 16.52 -16.06 -22.29
C LEU A 818 16.30 -17.25 -23.23
N ALA A 819 16.12 -17.00 -24.53
CA ALA A 819 15.98 -18.08 -25.52
C ALA A 819 17.27 -18.93 -25.65
N GLY A 820 18.45 -18.34 -25.46
CA GLY A 820 19.76 -19.00 -25.53
C GLY A 820 20.17 -19.74 -24.26
N ARG A 821 19.54 -19.47 -23.13
CA ARG A 821 19.91 -20.00 -21.81
C ARG A 821 19.51 -21.47 -21.65
N ASP A 822 20.29 -22.22 -20.89
CA ASP A 822 19.96 -23.60 -20.50
C ASP A 822 19.19 -23.59 -19.16
N TYR A 823 18.07 -24.32 -19.13
CA TYR A 823 17.21 -24.48 -17.97
C TYR A 823 17.16 -25.96 -17.55
N THR A 824 17.31 -26.21 -16.25
CA THR A 824 17.14 -27.55 -15.68
C THR A 824 15.67 -27.79 -15.29
N GLU A 825 15.29 -29.04 -15.04
CA GLU A 825 13.97 -29.38 -14.51
C GLU A 825 13.71 -28.69 -13.16
N LYS A 826 14.73 -28.52 -12.33
CA LYS A 826 14.65 -27.79 -11.06
C LYS A 826 14.31 -26.31 -11.30
N ASP A 827 14.99 -25.65 -12.25
CA ASP A 827 14.73 -24.25 -12.58
C ASP A 827 13.27 -24.06 -13.03
N MET A 828 12.75 -24.98 -13.88
CA MET A 828 11.36 -24.94 -14.34
C MET A 828 10.36 -25.11 -13.21
N ASN A 829 10.62 -26.02 -12.26
CA ASN A 829 9.77 -26.18 -11.08
C ASN A 829 9.71 -24.90 -10.24
N GLU A 830 10.85 -24.25 -9.98
CA GLU A 830 10.95 -23.00 -9.25
C GLU A 830 10.10 -21.89 -9.92
N PHE A 831 10.23 -21.73 -11.22
CA PHE A 831 9.49 -20.71 -11.99
C PHE A 831 7.98 -20.99 -12.02
N ILE A 832 7.57 -22.25 -12.19
CA ILE A 832 6.16 -22.67 -12.20
C ILE A 832 5.53 -22.45 -10.83
N VAL A 833 6.19 -22.89 -9.74
CA VAL A 833 5.71 -22.70 -8.38
C VAL A 833 5.50 -21.21 -8.10
N GLY A 834 6.50 -20.39 -8.37
CA GLY A 834 6.41 -18.97 -8.14
C GLY A 834 5.39 -18.23 -9.02
N ALA A 835 5.12 -18.70 -10.25
CA ALA A 835 4.08 -18.14 -11.11
C ALA A 835 2.68 -18.56 -10.64
N ALA A 836 2.51 -19.81 -10.21
CA ALA A 836 1.24 -20.36 -9.72
C ALA A 836 0.86 -19.83 -8.33
N ALA A 837 1.83 -19.56 -7.46
CA ALA A 837 1.60 -19.03 -6.12
C ALA A 837 0.76 -17.75 -6.12
N LYS A 838 0.96 -16.86 -7.11
CA LYS A 838 0.15 -15.63 -7.27
C LYS A 838 -1.32 -15.90 -7.60
N LEU A 839 -1.66 -17.07 -8.15
CA LEU A 839 -3.06 -17.46 -8.41
C LEU A 839 -3.76 -17.89 -7.12
N ASP A 840 -2.99 -18.36 -6.14
CA ASP A 840 -3.47 -18.96 -4.90
C ASP A 840 -3.30 -18.04 -3.68
N THR A 841 -2.90 -16.79 -3.89
CA THR A 841 -2.75 -15.82 -2.79
C THR A 841 -4.07 -15.71 -2.01
N PRO A 842 -4.07 -15.99 -0.70
CA PRO A 842 -5.22 -15.78 0.15
C PRO A 842 -5.72 -14.34 0.07
N ARG A 843 -7.04 -14.16 0.02
CA ARG A 843 -7.70 -12.85 -0.02
C ARG A 843 -8.52 -12.65 1.24
N LYS A 844 -8.57 -11.39 1.68
CA LYS A 844 -9.48 -10.96 2.75
C LYS A 844 -10.94 -11.00 2.25
N PRO A 845 -11.94 -11.12 3.13
CA PRO A 845 -13.34 -11.27 2.72
C PRO A 845 -13.82 -10.21 1.72
N ARG A 846 -13.44 -8.95 1.90
CA ARG A 846 -13.77 -7.85 0.98
C ARG A 846 -13.15 -8.03 -0.41
N GLU A 847 -11.89 -8.43 -0.47
CA GLU A 847 -11.17 -8.70 -1.73
C GLU A 847 -11.75 -9.92 -2.45
N GLU A 848 -12.12 -10.96 -1.70
CA GLU A 848 -12.77 -12.15 -2.24
C GLU A 848 -14.14 -11.80 -2.84
N ALA A 849 -14.92 -10.93 -2.18
CA ALA A 849 -16.19 -10.43 -2.69
C ALA A 849 -16.00 -9.71 -4.03
N ALA A 850 -15.11 -8.72 -4.09
CA ALA A 850 -14.81 -7.98 -5.33
C ALA A 850 -14.29 -8.91 -6.44
N SER A 851 -13.41 -9.86 -6.11
CA SER A 851 -12.88 -10.84 -7.06
C SER A 851 -13.96 -11.77 -7.62
N THR A 852 -14.92 -12.19 -6.79
CA THR A 852 -16.05 -13.04 -7.17
C THR A 852 -16.95 -12.31 -8.16
N ASP A 853 -17.30 -11.06 -7.89
CA ASP A 853 -18.12 -10.24 -8.78
C ASP A 853 -17.41 -9.92 -10.11
N CYS A 854 -16.10 -9.60 -10.06
CA CYS A 854 -15.29 -9.43 -11.27
C CYS A 854 -15.31 -10.70 -12.16
N LYS A 855 -15.12 -11.88 -11.58
CA LYS A 855 -15.22 -13.15 -12.32
C LYS A 855 -16.60 -13.35 -12.95
N TYR A 856 -17.65 -12.98 -12.23
CA TYR A 856 -19.01 -13.03 -12.76
C TYR A 856 -19.16 -12.17 -14.03
N PHE A 857 -18.78 -10.88 -13.98
CA PHE A 857 -18.88 -9.98 -15.13
C PHE A 857 -17.97 -10.43 -16.28
N CYS A 858 -16.77 -10.88 -15.98
CA CYS A 858 -15.83 -11.37 -16.99
C CYS A 858 -16.20 -12.74 -17.58
N GLY A 859 -17.20 -13.44 -17.05
CA GLY A 859 -17.57 -14.78 -17.49
C GLY A 859 -16.51 -15.84 -17.20
N ILE A 860 -15.75 -15.67 -16.11
CA ILE A 860 -14.70 -16.61 -15.67
C ILE A 860 -15.32 -17.70 -14.83
N THR A 861 -15.19 -18.96 -15.27
CA THR A 861 -15.69 -20.13 -14.54
C THR A 861 -14.57 -20.87 -13.80
N ASP A 862 -14.97 -21.72 -12.84
CA ASP A 862 -14.01 -22.56 -12.12
C ASP A 862 -13.29 -23.54 -13.06
N GLU A 863 -14.00 -24.05 -14.11
CA GLU A 863 -13.40 -24.91 -15.12
C GLU A 863 -12.34 -24.18 -15.95
N MET A 864 -12.58 -22.91 -16.32
CA MET A 864 -11.60 -22.08 -17.03
C MET A 864 -10.37 -21.82 -16.15
N THR A 865 -10.59 -21.47 -14.88
CA THR A 865 -9.51 -21.24 -13.92
C THR A 865 -8.66 -22.51 -13.71
N ALA A 866 -9.31 -23.68 -13.59
CA ALA A 866 -8.61 -24.96 -13.44
C ALA A 866 -7.82 -25.35 -14.71
N ALA A 867 -8.38 -25.11 -15.89
CA ALA A 867 -7.72 -25.37 -17.17
C ALA A 867 -6.48 -24.47 -17.36
N GLU A 868 -6.60 -23.18 -17.07
CA GLU A 868 -5.51 -22.22 -17.13
C GLU A 868 -4.39 -22.57 -16.15
N ARG A 869 -4.76 -22.95 -14.92
CA ARG A 869 -3.81 -23.42 -13.91
C ARG A 869 -3.03 -24.66 -14.39
N LYS A 870 -3.74 -25.63 -14.93
CA LYS A 870 -3.12 -26.83 -15.49
C LYS A 870 -2.16 -26.51 -16.62
N SER A 871 -2.52 -25.57 -17.50
CA SER A 871 -1.68 -25.12 -18.61
C SER A 871 -0.39 -24.49 -18.07
N LEU A 872 -0.48 -23.57 -17.11
CA LEU A 872 0.65 -22.94 -16.47
C LEU A 872 1.59 -23.97 -15.81
N CYS A 873 1.05 -24.96 -15.10
CA CYS A 873 1.84 -26.00 -14.44
C CYS A 873 2.49 -27.00 -15.43
N SER A 874 2.07 -27.00 -16.70
CA SER A 874 2.61 -27.89 -17.74
C SER A 874 3.65 -27.27 -18.66
N VAL A 875 4.09 -26.02 -18.38
CA VAL A 875 5.11 -25.32 -19.18
C VAL A 875 6.45 -26.07 -19.07
N ASP A 876 7.01 -26.44 -20.21
CA ASP A 876 8.33 -27.05 -20.31
C ASP A 876 9.39 -26.09 -20.88
N VAL A 877 10.64 -26.52 -20.86
CA VAL A 877 11.78 -25.73 -21.37
C VAL A 877 11.60 -25.33 -22.85
N ALA A 878 11.02 -26.23 -23.68
CA ALA A 878 10.82 -25.93 -25.10
C ALA A 878 9.78 -24.83 -25.32
N ALA A 879 8.67 -24.88 -24.57
CA ALA A 879 7.64 -23.86 -24.59
C ALA A 879 8.17 -22.51 -24.07
N LEU A 880 8.92 -22.50 -22.97
CA LEU A 880 9.53 -21.28 -22.42
C LEU A 880 10.49 -20.62 -23.43
N LYS A 881 11.38 -21.39 -24.05
CA LYS A 881 12.33 -20.87 -25.07
C LYS A 881 11.61 -20.37 -26.31
N ALA A 882 10.52 -21.01 -26.73
CA ALA A 882 9.72 -20.56 -27.87
C ALA A 882 9.04 -19.22 -27.59
N GLU A 883 8.43 -19.06 -26.40
CA GLU A 883 7.82 -17.79 -25.97
C GLU A 883 8.88 -16.68 -25.84
N ALA A 884 10.09 -16.98 -25.33
CA ALA A 884 11.19 -16.03 -25.24
C ALA A 884 11.68 -15.59 -26.62
N ALA A 885 11.78 -16.52 -27.58
CA ALA A 885 12.18 -16.19 -28.95
C ALA A 885 11.16 -15.30 -29.68
N ASP A 886 9.84 -15.48 -29.41
CA ASP A 886 8.78 -14.67 -29.98
C ASP A 886 8.65 -13.28 -29.32
N LEU A 887 9.15 -13.13 -28.08
CA LEU A 887 9.03 -11.91 -27.30
C LEU A 887 9.63 -10.68 -27.99
N SER A 888 10.78 -10.81 -28.67
CA SER A 888 11.43 -9.70 -29.39
C SER A 888 10.51 -9.09 -30.44
N ALA A 889 9.87 -9.95 -31.27
CA ALA A 889 8.94 -9.51 -32.30
C ALA A 889 7.66 -8.85 -31.77
N ARG A 890 7.24 -9.23 -30.54
CA ARG A 890 6.13 -8.55 -29.86
C ARG A 890 6.57 -7.19 -29.34
N MET A 891 7.72 -7.10 -28.70
CA MET A 891 8.28 -5.85 -28.16
C MET A 891 8.53 -4.78 -29.25
N GLU A 892 8.86 -5.18 -30.48
CA GLU A 892 9.00 -4.25 -31.61
C GLU A 892 7.71 -3.48 -31.94
N LYS A 893 6.56 -3.99 -31.56
CA LYS A 893 5.25 -3.33 -31.72
C LYS A 893 4.88 -2.47 -30.53
N GLY A 894 5.76 -2.41 -29.54
CA GLY A 894 5.50 -1.75 -28.27
C GLY A 894 5.62 -0.24 -28.32
N VAL A 895 5.03 0.38 -27.30
CA VAL A 895 5.07 1.81 -27.01
C VAL A 895 5.93 2.04 -25.78
N ARG A 896 6.84 3.02 -25.90
CA ARG A 896 7.67 3.51 -24.79
C ARG A 896 6.99 4.70 -24.13
N VAL A 897 6.86 4.65 -22.82
CA VAL A 897 6.50 5.81 -22.02
C VAL A 897 7.44 5.91 -20.83
N VAL A 898 7.92 7.11 -20.56
CA VAL A 898 8.79 7.40 -19.42
C VAL A 898 8.25 8.57 -18.62
N PHE A 899 8.35 8.45 -17.29
CA PHE A 899 8.33 9.60 -16.39
C PHE A 899 9.76 9.75 -15.86
N GLY A 900 10.42 10.86 -16.13
CA GLY A 900 11.84 10.95 -15.84
C GLY A 900 12.34 12.38 -15.68
N SER A 901 13.61 12.46 -15.22
CA SER A 901 14.28 13.75 -15.07
C SER A 901 14.47 14.43 -16.42
N LYS A 902 14.48 15.75 -16.42
CA LYS A 902 14.69 16.55 -17.63
C LYS A 902 16.01 16.17 -18.34
N GLU A 903 17.08 15.96 -17.60
CA GLU A 903 18.39 15.63 -18.14
C GLU A 903 18.37 14.27 -18.86
N ALA A 904 17.78 13.24 -18.25
CA ALA A 904 17.68 11.90 -18.85
C ALA A 904 16.78 11.89 -20.08
N VAL A 905 15.63 12.56 -20.04
CA VAL A 905 14.69 12.67 -21.17
C VAL A 905 15.32 13.44 -22.33
N GLU A 906 16.00 14.56 -22.09
CA GLU A 906 16.68 15.32 -23.14
C GLU A 906 17.83 14.52 -23.77
N ALA A 907 18.58 13.73 -22.98
CA ALA A 907 19.67 12.87 -23.47
C ALA A 907 19.17 11.68 -24.31
N ALA A 908 17.92 11.24 -24.11
CA ALA A 908 17.30 10.13 -24.82
C ALA A 908 16.15 10.57 -25.76
N LYS A 909 16.08 11.85 -26.09
CA LYS A 909 14.93 12.46 -26.81
C LYS A 909 14.60 11.77 -28.15
N GLU A 910 15.56 11.17 -28.78
CA GLU A 910 15.38 10.43 -30.04
C GLU A 910 14.52 9.15 -29.91
N LEU A 911 14.25 8.70 -28.66
CA LEU A 911 13.40 7.53 -28.37
C LEU A 911 11.92 7.87 -28.33
N PHE A 912 11.55 9.15 -28.30
CA PHE A 912 10.20 9.63 -28.03
C PHE A 912 9.68 10.54 -29.17
N ASP A 913 8.42 10.33 -29.52
CA ASP A 913 7.71 11.14 -30.51
C ASP A 913 7.18 12.44 -29.90
N ARG A 914 6.89 12.42 -28.58
CA ARG A 914 6.38 13.54 -27.82
C ARG A 914 7.10 13.66 -26.48
N VAL A 915 7.43 14.89 -26.09
CA VAL A 915 7.97 15.24 -24.77
C VAL A 915 7.11 16.33 -24.17
N GLU A 916 6.72 16.14 -22.91
CA GLU A 916 5.88 17.07 -22.14
C GLU A 916 6.46 17.26 -20.74
N THR A 917 6.26 18.42 -20.12
CA THR A 917 6.60 18.68 -18.71
C THR A 917 5.30 18.75 -17.93
N LEU A 918 5.15 17.88 -16.93
CA LEU A 918 3.99 17.84 -16.01
C LEU A 918 4.21 18.75 -14.82
#